data_da729737b332fb96373658aad0e9c5fb
#
_entry.id   da729737b332fb96373658aad0e9c5fb
#
_cell.length_a   1.000
_cell.length_b   1.000
_cell.length_c   1.000
_cell.angle_alpha   90.00
_cell.angle_beta   90.00
_cell.angle_gamma   90.00
#
_symmetry.space_group_name_H-M   'P 1'
#
loop_
_entity.id
_entity.type
_entity.pdbx_description
1 polymer ?
#
loop_
_entity_poly.entity_id
_entity_poly.type
_entity_poly.pdbx_seq_one_letter_code
_entity_poly.pdbx_strand_id
1 'polypeptide(L)'
;MGSEMVSLILFSASVALYAWKGGRNRIWLSVIAFLLGIYIILNASLVASNYFTGEGINDAVIYTITSSLSGAGISKYVMPAVGLIAGLVGLFLVLCWVLRLRKGHRHSLLYSLLAVILALASIQTTPAYQQVSSLIKSQAGKSSADFYAWYKVPHTHISGSKPNLVYIYAESLERTYFDEKAFPGLAPELGRIKNRAVDFSNTAQLPGTEYTIAGMVASQCGIPLFAPFDGNASSALSTFYPQNVCLGDILKASGYQNYFYQGASLSFAGKDLFLSSHGFDHLYGFDELKSVVSDASYRNDWGWYDDTLMDMVFDKYLALAKQNQPFSLFALTVDTHHPDGFISRSCQRKSYPWEGKANKSFAAVACSQEHIARLIARIQATPYFKNTIIVVSSDHLAMNNTAFKYLNQHPRSDLFFMLRGSEATSKTMSVKRSTLDNGATVLDAMGGDNYIGLGRSSLSSTSLSAVYLNVKEKINQWKPDVIKLWNFPRAISDYRIDTDKNTFSFSGVHFKLPLLLSVKADKIEPKFDVYLATPLKQQLAAFAPDEKFVWVDRCYKMGDVWDEKLALNTSLCVADGTLSSPPEIVQIAAGSTLGKVAFRSVGNSSDARYQQAVTRLHTADDALKYTSDRILFALSGLPKQVLKVTGLSYIEPWGGRWSDANLMPAVSIEYLAPLPAEFTLTLTARAFGANARQPFTLRIGGVSQQVTLGTRDTRVQLHFSNPSQARIIEILPPAPEETTEGAVDGFAARKLGIGLISLQIEPGPQT
;
A
#
# COMPACT_ATOMS: atom_id res chain seq x y z
N MET A 1 11.56 24.48 -27.75
CA MET A 1 10.64 23.34 -28.03
C MET A 1 10.70 22.41 -26.85
N GLY A 2 9.61 22.16 -26.13
CA GLY A 2 9.64 21.30 -24.95
C GLY A 2 10.00 19.85 -25.28
N SER A 3 10.57 19.12 -24.34
CA SER A 3 10.96 17.69 -24.53
C SER A 3 9.78 16.83 -24.98
N GLU A 4 8.57 17.13 -24.57
CA GLU A 4 7.33 16.46 -24.98
C GLU A 4 7.07 16.58 -26.47
N MET A 5 7.22 17.78 -27.05
CA MET A 5 7.05 18.01 -28.50
C MET A 5 8.14 17.27 -29.31
N VAL A 6 9.38 17.28 -28.85
CA VAL A 6 10.48 16.55 -29.50
C VAL A 6 10.18 15.06 -29.49
N SER A 7 9.79 14.51 -28.36
CA SER A 7 9.44 13.10 -28.19
C SER A 7 8.29 12.68 -29.11
N LEU A 8 7.22 13.49 -29.20
CA LEU A 8 6.07 13.23 -30.05
C LEU A 8 6.43 13.28 -31.57
N ILE A 9 7.29 14.22 -31.96
CA ILE A 9 7.78 14.32 -33.35
C ILE A 9 8.59 13.08 -33.71
N LEU A 10 9.51 12.64 -32.85
CA LEU A 10 10.31 11.44 -33.05
C LEU A 10 9.44 10.18 -33.13
N PHE A 11 8.42 10.07 -32.25
CA PHE A 11 7.44 8.98 -32.28
C PHE A 11 6.70 8.97 -33.63
N SER A 12 6.15 10.11 -34.03
CA SER A 12 5.40 10.24 -35.30
C SER A 12 6.29 9.94 -36.51
N ALA A 13 7.52 10.42 -36.51
CA ALA A 13 8.51 10.14 -37.56
C ALA A 13 8.86 8.64 -37.62
N SER A 14 9.01 7.97 -36.49
CA SER A 14 9.23 6.52 -36.43
C SER A 14 8.10 5.74 -37.09
N VAL A 15 6.84 6.06 -36.71
CA VAL A 15 5.63 5.44 -37.28
C VAL A 15 5.54 5.70 -38.77
N ALA A 16 5.70 6.94 -39.20
CA ALA A 16 5.60 7.34 -40.61
C ALA A 16 6.69 6.67 -41.46
N LEU A 17 7.95 6.68 -40.98
CA LEU A 17 9.08 6.10 -41.70
C LEU A 17 8.93 4.59 -41.85
N TYR A 18 8.52 3.91 -40.78
CA TYR A 18 8.31 2.48 -40.83
C TYR A 18 7.12 2.10 -41.70
N ALA A 19 5.99 2.84 -41.61
CA ALA A 19 4.82 2.64 -42.48
C ALA A 19 5.13 2.90 -43.96
N TRP A 20 6.04 3.82 -44.28
CA TRP A 20 6.39 4.18 -45.64
C TRP A 20 7.32 3.18 -46.30
N LYS A 21 8.47 2.86 -45.67
CA LYS A 21 9.58 2.07 -46.30
C LYS A 21 10.12 0.94 -45.41
N GLY A 22 9.55 0.66 -44.28
CA GLY A 22 10.06 -0.37 -43.37
C GLY A 22 9.99 -1.81 -43.91
N GLY A 23 10.80 -2.69 -43.39
CA GLY A 23 10.88 -4.11 -43.79
C GLY A 23 9.60 -4.90 -43.53
N ARG A 24 9.33 -5.91 -44.38
CA ARG A 24 8.13 -6.76 -44.29
C ARG A 24 8.25 -7.90 -43.26
N ASN A 25 9.42 -8.02 -42.62
CA ASN A 25 9.71 -9.07 -41.66
C ASN A 25 8.82 -8.86 -40.37
N ARG A 26 8.20 -9.96 -39.92
CA ARG A 26 7.40 -9.97 -38.67
C ARG A 26 8.19 -9.53 -37.42
N ILE A 27 9.50 -9.84 -37.40
CA ILE A 27 10.39 -9.44 -36.28
C ILE A 27 10.45 -7.91 -36.16
N TRP A 28 10.72 -7.21 -37.26
CA TRP A 28 10.80 -5.74 -37.27
C TRP A 28 9.47 -5.10 -36.90
N LEU A 29 8.37 -5.66 -37.41
CA LEU A 29 7.04 -5.21 -37.02
C LEU A 29 6.79 -5.37 -35.49
N SER A 30 7.16 -6.53 -34.95
CA SER A 30 7.02 -6.79 -33.51
C SER A 30 7.89 -5.88 -32.66
N VAL A 31 9.15 -5.65 -33.07
CA VAL A 31 10.06 -4.73 -32.36
C VAL A 31 9.53 -3.30 -32.35
N ILE A 32 9.09 -2.78 -33.49
CA ILE A 32 8.52 -1.43 -33.57
C ILE A 32 7.24 -1.34 -32.77
N ALA A 33 6.30 -2.30 -32.91
CA ALA A 33 5.05 -2.30 -32.17
C ALA A 33 5.31 -2.36 -30.65
N PHE A 34 6.29 -3.13 -30.20
CA PHE A 34 6.68 -3.20 -28.78
C PHE A 34 7.23 -1.86 -28.27
N LEU A 35 8.13 -1.22 -28.99
CA LEU A 35 8.69 0.08 -28.61
C LEU A 35 7.62 1.19 -28.59
N LEU A 36 6.73 1.21 -29.59
CA LEU A 36 5.62 2.14 -29.61
C LEU A 36 4.63 1.87 -28.46
N GLY A 37 4.41 0.61 -28.11
CA GLY A 37 3.63 0.21 -26.94
C GLY A 37 4.24 0.74 -25.64
N ILE A 38 5.55 0.59 -25.44
CA ILE A 38 6.26 1.17 -24.29
C ILE A 38 6.09 2.68 -24.25
N TYR A 39 6.25 3.38 -25.38
CA TYR A 39 6.06 4.82 -25.45
C TYR A 39 4.66 5.23 -25.02
N ILE A 40 3.62 4.55 -25.50
CA ILE A 40 2.23 4.82 -25.16
C ILE A 40 2.00 4.60 -23.66
N ILE A 41 2.47 3.47 -23.10
CA ILE A 41 2.30 3.15 -21.66
C ILE A 41 3.01 4.19 -20.79
N LEU A 42 4.25 4.56 -21.10
CA LEU A 42 4.99 5.55 -20.33
C LEU A 42 4.28 6.91 -20.30
N ASN A 43 3.83 7.40 -21.47
CA ASN A 43 3.14 8.69 -21.53
C ASN A 43 1.74 8.63 -20.93
N ALA A 44 1.03 7.52 -21.05
CA ALA A 44 -0.25 7.30 -20.36
C ALA A 44 -0.07 7.31 -18.83
N SER A 45 0.98 6.66 -18.33
CA SER A 45 1.34 6.68 -16.91
C SER A 45 1.67 8.10 -16.43
N LEU A 46 2.39 8.88 -17.24
CA LEU A 46 2.67 10.28 -16.93
C LEU A 46 1.38 11.12 -16.87
N VAL A 47 0.47 10.95 -17.83
CA VAL A 47 -0.82 11.67 -17.85
C VAL A 47 -1.66 11.29 -16.64
N ALA A 48 -1.75 9.99 -16.32
CA ALA A 48 -2.47 9.52 -15.14
C ALA A 48 -1.85 10.07 -13.84
N SER A 49 -0.52 10.02 -13.71
CA SER A 49 0.18 10.58 -12.54
C SER A 49 -0.05 12.08 -12.40
N ASN A 50 0.05 12.83 -13.51
CA ASN A 50 -0.22 14.28 -13.51
C ASN A 50 -1.68 14.60 -13.14
N TYR A 51 -2.62 13.74 -13.51
CA TYR A 51 -4.03 13.93 -13.13
C TYR A 51 -4.21 13.91 -11.61
N PHE A 52 -3.50 13.03 -10.90
CA PHE A 52 -3.61 12.92 -9.44
C PHE A 52 -2.65 13.87 -8.71
N THR A 53 -1.38 13.89 -9.08
CA THR A 53 -0.34 14.61 -8.33
C THR A 53 -0.11 16.04 -8.81
N GLY A 54 -0.29 16.30 -10.10
CA GLY A 54 0.15 17.55 -10.75
C GLY A 54 1.66 17.64 -10.98
N GLU A 55 2.45 16.68 -10.51
CA GLU A 55 3.93 16.71 -10.52
C GLU A 55 4.57 15.55 -11.31
N GLY A 56 3.77 14.77 -12.02
CA GLY A 56 4.25 13.65 -12.81
C GLY A 56 4.49 12.38 -12.00
N ILE A 57 5.38 11.51 -12.53
CA ILE A 57 5.73 10.23 -11.89
C ILE A 57 6.80 10.51 -10.83
N ASN A 58 6.41 10.44 -9.58
CA ASN A 58 7.24 10.67 -8.40
C ASN A 58 7.13 9.52 -7.37
N ASP A 59 7.75 9.67 -6.20
CA ASP A 59 7.72 8.67 -5.13
C ASP A 59 6.32 8.42 -4.60
N ALA A 60 5.42 9.40 -4.62
CA ALA A 60 4.03 9.25 -4.20
C ALA A 60 3.30 8.24 -5.09
N VAL A 61 3.51 8.27 -6.40
CA VAL A 61 2.94 7.32 -7.36
C VAL A 61 3.45 5.92 -7.07
N ILE A 62 4.77 5.76 -6.88
CA ILE A 62 5.38 4.45 -6.58
C ILE A 62 4.80 3.91 -5.26
N TYR A 63 4.76 4.72 -4.21
CA TYR A 63 4.20 4.31 -2.92
C TYR A 63 2.74 3.87 -3.06
N THR A 64 1.91 4.66 -3.76
CA THR A 64 0.48 4.39 -3.92
C THR A 64 0.22 3.07 -4.67
N ILE A 65 0.92 2.81 -5.79
CA ILE A 65 0.74 1.56 -6.54
C ILE A 65 1.33 0.33 -5.84
N THR A 66 2.20 0.52 -4.86
CA THR A 66 2.81 -0.57 -4.08
C THR A 66 2.18 -0.74 -2.69
N SER A 67 1.27 0.13 -2.26
CA SER A 67 0.53 0.01 -1.01
C SER A 67 -0.89 -0.46 -1.22
N SER A 68 -1.58 -0.85 -0.14
CA SER A 68 -2.99 -1.23 -0.21
C SER A 68 -3.86 -0.02 -0.61
N LEU A 69 -4.71 -0.20 -1.61
CA LEU A 69 -5.71 0.79 -2.04
C LEU A 69 -7.05 0.63 -1.30
N SER A 70 -7.13 -0.26 -0.32
CA SER A 70 -8.33 -0.44 0.50
C SER A 70 -8.73 0.88 1.17
N GLY A 71 -9.99 1.28 1.04
CA GLY A 71 -10.51 2.55 1.58
C GLY A 71 -10.17 3.80 0.77
N ALA A 72 -9.65 3.67 -0.43
CA ALA A 72 -9.22 4.81 -1.27
C ALA A 72 -10.37 5.59 -1.96
N GLY A 73 -11.64 5.21 -1.82
CA GLY A 73 -12.77 5.90 -2.48
C GLY A 73 -12.66 5.96 -4.01
N ILE A 74 -12.00 4.95 -4.63
CA ILE A 74 -11.68 4.95 -6.08
C ILE A 74 -12.83 4.56 -6.99
N SER A 75 -14.00 4.21 -6.46
CA SER A 75 -15.15 3.70 -7.24
C SER A 75 -15.51 4.60 -8.43
N LYS A 76 -15.46 5.91 -8.27
CA LYS A 76 -15.75 6.89 -9.33
C LYS A 76 -14.70 6.95 -10.45
N TYR A 77 -13.49 6.43 -10.22
CA TYR A 77 -12.41 6.41 -11.20
C TYR A 77 -12.36 5.13 -12.03
N VAL A 78 -13.08 4.07 -11.63
CA VAL A 78 -13.06 2.77 -12.33
C VAL A 78 -13.53 2.91 -13.78
N MET A 79 -14.68 3.55 -14.02
CA MET A 79 -15.19 3.72 -15.39
C MET A 79 -14.28 4.61 -16.26
N PRO A 80 -13.80 5.77 -15.80
CA PRO A 80 -12.78 6.54 -16.52
C PRO A 80 -11.51 5.75 -16.79
N ALA A 81 -11.01 4.95 -15.85
CA ALA A 81 -9.84 4.10 -16.04
C ALA A 81 -10.06 3.02 -17.10
N VAL A 82 -11.20 2.34 -17.07
CA VAL A 82 -11.59 1.37 -18.10
C VAL A 82 -11.68 2.04 -19.48
N GLY A 83 -12.28 3.22 -19.55
CA GLY A 83 -12.36 4.01 -20.78
C GLY A 83 -10.97 4.40 -21.31
N LEU A 84 -10.07 4.83 -20.43
CA LEU A 84 -8.67 5.14 -20.78
C LEU A 84 -7.94 3.91 -21.32
N ILE A 85 -8.00 2.77 -20.61
CA ILE A 85 -7.37 1.52 -21.02
C ILE A 85 -7.91 1.07 -22.39
N ALA A 86 -9.23 1.09 -22.57
CA ALA A 86 -9.84 0.73 -23.85
C ALA A 86 -9.40 1.67 -24.99
N GLY A 87 -9.30 2.97 -24.71
CA GLY A 87 -8.77 3.96 -25.65
C GLY A 87 -7.31 3.72 -26.03
N LEU A 88 -6.45 3.40 -25.06
CA LEU A 88 -5.03 3.07 -25.28
C LEU A 88 -4.86 1.78 -26.08
N VAL A 89 -5.63 0.74 -25.77
CA VAL A 89 -5.65 -0.50 -26.52
C VAL A 89 -6.14 -0.24 -27.95
N GLY A 90 -7.21 0.53 -28.13
CA GLY A 90 -7.71 0.94 -29.43
C GLY A 90 -6.67 1.70 -30.25
N LEU A 91 -6.00 2.68 -29.64
CA LEU A 91 -4.90 3.42 -30.28
C LEU A 91 -3.78 2.51 -30.69
N PHE A 92 -3.34 1.60 -29.83
CA PHE A 92 -2.29 0.64 -30.15
C PHE A 92 -2.69 -0.30 -31.29
N LEU A 93 -3.92 -0.79 -31.30
CA LEU A 93 -4.43 -1.63 -32.40
C LEU A 93 -4.48 -0.87 -33.72
N VAL A 94 -4.92 0.39 -33.72
CA VAL A 94 -4.91 1.26 -34.91
C VAL A 94 -3.47 1.48 -35.41
N LEU A 95 -2.52 1.75 -34.52
CA LEU A 95 -1.10 1.86 -34.90
C LEU A 95 -0.59 0.57 -35.52
N CYS A 96 -0.86 -0.58 -34.92
CA CYS A 96 -0.49 -1.89 -35.48
C CYS A 96 -1.13 -2.13 -36.84
N TRP A 97 -2.38 -1.71 -37.02
CA TRP A 97 -3.09 -1.79 -38.30
C TRP A 97 -2.45 -0.88 -39.36
N VAL A 98 -2.17 0.39 -39.03
CA VAL A 98 -1.45 1.34 -39.91
C VAL A 98 -0.09 0.80 -40.33
N LEU A 99 0.66 0.23 -39.39
CA LEU A 99 1.96 -0.39 -39.68
C LEU A 99 1.88 -1.63 -40.61
N ARG A 100 0.69 -2.26 -40.69
CA ARG A 100 0.40 -3.40 -41.58
C ARG A 100 -0.14 -2.99 -42.96
N LEU A 101 -0.73 -1.79 -43.11
CA LEU A 101 -1.38 -1.30 -44.33
C LEU A 101 -0.38 -0.94 -45.48
N ARG A 102 0.49 -1.79 -45.82
CA ARG A 102 1.57 -1.49 -46.78
C ARG A 102 1.26 -1.93 -48.20
N LYS A 103 1.40 -1.03 -49.12
CA LYS A 103 1.33 -1.29 -50.55
C LYS A 103 2.75 -1.33 -51.16
N GLY A 104 3.18 -2.48 -51.59
CA GLY A 104 4.03 -2.79 -52.76
C GLY A 104 5.38 -2.10 -53.01
N HIS A 105 6.08 -1.49 -52.02
CA HIS A 105 7.40 -0.90 -52.26
C HIS A 105 8.56 -1.83 -51.80
N ARG A 106 9.75 -1.69 -52.44
CA ARG A 106 10.96 -2.41 -52.01
C ARG A 106 11.30 -2.06 -50.57
N HIS A 107 11.28 -3.05 -49.70
CA HIS A 107 11.52 -2.91 -48.27
C HIS A 107 13.00 -2.84 -47.98
N SER A 108 13.43 -1.83 -47.24
CA SER A 108 14.81 -1.65 -46.82
C SER A 108 15.00 -1.93 -45.35
N LEU A 109 15.97 -2.77 -45.01
CA LEU A 109 16.43 -3.01 -43.63
C LEU A 109 16.85 -1.69 -42.96
N LEU A 110 17.50 -0.80 -43.73
CA LEU A 110 17.96 0.50 -43.23
C LEU A 110 16.81 1.35 -42.68
N TYR A 111 15.68 1.42 -43.37
CA TYR A 111 14.53 2.22 -42.88
C TYR A 111 13.87 1.60 -41.65
N SER A 112 13.88 0.27 -41.51
CA SER A 112 13.44 -0.40 -40.31
C SER A 112 14.33 -0.06 -39.10
N LEU A 113 15.65 -0.10 -39.30
CA LEU A 113 16.64 0.24 -38.29
C LEU A 113 16.51 1.73 -37.87
N LEU A 114 16.40 2.64 -38.85
CA LEU A 114 16.19 4.06 -38.58
C LEU A 114 14.88 4.31 -37.79
N ALA A 115 13.80 3.61 -38.13
CA ALA A 115 12.56 3.70 -37.41
C ALA A 115 12.70 3.21 -35.95
N VAL A 116 13.46 2.12 -35.71
CA VAL A 116 13.78 1.64 -34.36
C VAL A 116 14.59 2.69 -33.57
N ILE A 117 15.62 3.28 -34.22
CA ILE A 117 16.42 4.34 -33.59
C ILE A 117 15.54 5.54 -33.21
N LEU A 118 14.63 5.98 -34.09
CA LEU A 118 13.68 7.07 -33.79
C LEU A 118 12.72 6.71 -32.66
N ALA A 119 12.23 5.45 -32.61
CA ALA A 119 11.38 4.98 -31.52
C ALA A 119 12.12 4.99 -30.17
N LEU A 120 13.36 4.51 -30.14
CA LEU A 120 14.20 4.54 -28.94
C LEU A 120 14.51 5.99 -28.51
N ALA A 121 14.84 6.85 -29.45
CA ALA A 121 15.07 8.28 -29.19
C ALA A 121 13.79 8.97 -28.66
N SER A 122 12.62 8.61 -29.18
CA SER A 122 11.34 9.14 -28.68
C SER A 122 11.10 8.73 -27.23
N ILE A 123 11.38 7.47 -26.88
CA ILE A 123 11.27 6.98 -25.49
C ILE A 123 12.24 7.73 -24.58
N GLN A 124 13.50 7.85 -24.96
CA GLN A 124 14.53 8.51 -24.13
C GLN A 124 14.26 10.01 -23.90
N THR A 125 13.63 10.68 -24.86
CA THR A 125 13.33 12.12 -24.78
C THR A 125 12.01 12.42 -24.08
N THR A 126 11.14 11.41 -23.84
CA THR A 126 9.88 11.66 -23.09
C THR A 126 10.15 11.98 -21.61
N PRO A 127 9.45 12.98 -21.04
CA PRO A 127 9.52 13.27 -19.61
C PRO A 127 9.20 12.04 -18.74
N ALA A 128 8.28 11.18 -19.17
CA ALA A 128 7.95 9.94 -18.46
C ALA A 128 9.17 9.03 -18.23
N TYR A 129 9.95 8.78 -19.29
CA TYR A 129 11.18 7.98 -19.17
C TYR A 129 12.23 8.66 -18.29
N GLN A 130 12.38 9.99 -18.40
CA GLN A 130 13.33 10.74 -17.60
C GLN A 130 12.99 10.67 -16.12
N GLN A 131 11.71 10.81 -15.75
CA GLN A 131 11.23 10.71 -14.37
C GLN A 131 11.41 9.30 -13.82
N VAL A 132 10.98 8.25 -14.52
CA VAL A 132 11.17 6.86 -14.10
C VAL A 132 12.66 6.52 -13.96
N SER A 133 13.50 6.91 -14.95
CA SER A 133 14.94 6.69 -14.90
C SER A 133 15.61 7.41 -13.72
N SER A 134 15.18 8.63 -13.42
CA SER A 134 15.64 9.40 -12.26
C SER A 134 15.28 8.72 -10.94
N LEU A 135 14.04 8.23 -10.82
CA LEU A 135 13.58 7.49 -9.65
C LEU A 135 14.41 6.23 -9.41
N ILE A 136 14.63 5.42 -10.46
CA ILE A 136 15.45 4.20 -10.35
C ILE A 136 16.89 4.54 -9.96
N LYS A 137 17.49 5.52 -10.62
CA LYS A 137 18.88 5.93 -10.33
C LYS A 137 19.03 6.50 -8.91
N SER A 138 18.04 7.23 -8.42
CA SER A 138 18.08 7.81 -7.06
C SER A 138 18.05 6.74 -5.97
N GLN A 139 17.40 5.61 -6.20
CA GLN A 139 17.41 4.48 -5.24
C GLN A 139 18.69 3.64 -5.30
N ALA A 140 19.32 3.54 -6.46
CA ALA A 140 20.58 2.80 -6.65
C ALA A 140 21.84 3.56 -6.21
N GLY A 141 21.69 4.76 -5.65
CA GLY A 141 22.77 5.61 -5.19
C GLY A 141 23.61 5.00 -4.06
N LYS A 142 24.82 5.51 -3.88
CA LYS A 142 25.69 5.11 -2.75
C LYS A 142 25.30 5.88 -1.50
N SER A 143 25.53 5.27 -0.33
CA SER A 143 25.34 5.89 0.98
C SER A 143 26.23 7.15 1.13
N SER A 144 25.70 8.19 1.76
CA SER A 144 26.36 9.45 2.02
C SER A 144 26.83 9.53 3.46
N ALA A 145 28.11 9.79 3.68
CA ALA A 145 28.68 9.89 5.03
C ALA A 145 28.06 11.03 5.87
N ASP A 146 27.61 12.10 5.23
CA ASP A 146 27.01 13.26 5.88
C ASP A 146 25.55 13.06 6.30
N PHE A 147 24.85 12.06 5.78
CA PHE A 147 23.49 11.72 6.21
C PHE A 147 23.45 11.48 7.73
N TYR A 148 24.29 10.60 8.25
CA TYR A 148 24.31 10.24 9.67
C TYR A 148 24.85 11.36 10.57
N ALA A 149 25.53 12.36 10.02
CA ALA A 149 25.87 13.57 10.76
C ALA A 149 24.64 14.43 11.09
N TRP A 150 23.62 14.37 10.21
CA TRP A 150 22.36 15.09 10.38
C TRP A 150 21.27 14.26 11.05
N TYR A 151 21.16 12.98 10.73
CA TYR A 151 20.16 12.09 11.30
C TYR A 151 20.44 11.86 12.79
N LYS A 152 19.50 12.31 13.64
CA LYS A 152 19.63 12.20 15.10
C LYS A 152 18.39 11.56 15.69
N VAL A 153 18.61 10.58 16.59
CA VAL A 153 17.56 9.94 17.39
C VAL A 153 17.39 10.74 18.68
N PRO A 154 16.18 11.27 18.97
CA PRO A 154 15.94 12.05 20.18
C PRO A 154 15.91 11.17 21.44
N HIS A 155 16.00 11.81 22.60
CA HIS A 155 15.80 11.16 23.89
C HIS A 155 14.31 10.79 24.07
N THR A 156 14.03 9.71 24.77
CA THR A 156 12.69 9.15 24.88
C THR A 156 11.86 9.68 26.05
N HIS A 157 12.11 10.92 26.51
CA HIS A 157 11.31 11.53 27.57
C HIS A 157 11.24 13.06 27.42
N ILE A 158 10.08 13.59 27.80
CA ILE A 158 9.83 15.02 27.89
C ILE A 158 10.00 15.43 29.36
N SER A 159 10.85 16.44 29.60
CA SER A 159 11.04 17.03 30.91
C SER A 159 10.11 18.21 31.16
N GLY A 160 9.60 18.37 32.38
CA GLY A 160 8.79 19.54 32.75
C GLY A 160 7.29 19.27 32.84
N SER A 161 6.48 20.27 32.50
CA SER A 161 5.04 20.34 32.81
C SER A 161 4.13 19.41 32.00
N LYS A 162 4.64 18.74 30.99
CA LYS A 162 3.91 17.82 30.09
C LYS A 162 2.54 18.38 29.62
N PRO A 163 2.52 19.44 28.82
CA PRO A 163 1.26 19.99 28.30
C PRO A 163 0.53 19.00 27.41
N ASN A 164 -0.78 19.04 27.37
CA ASN A 164 -1.57 18.29 26.39
C ASN A 164 -1.26 18.79 24.98
N LEU A 165 -1.31 17.89 24.01
CA LEU A 165 -1.09 18.20 22.59
C LEU A 165 -2.38 17.94 21.81
N VAL A 166 -2.84 18.92 21.05
CA VAL A 166 -3.84 18.76 19.99
C VAL A 166 -3.16 19.08 18.67
N TYR A 167 -3.02 18.10 17.78
CA TYR A 167 -2.34 18.25 16.49
C TYR A 167 -3.33 18.03 15.34
N ILE A 168 -3.59 19.06 14.56
CA ILE A 168 -4.55 19.04 13.46
C ILE A 168 -3.77 19.03 12.14
N TYR A 169 -3.83 17.90 11.44
CA TYR A 169 -3.44 17.84 10.04
C TYR A 169 -4.61 18.36 9.19
N ALA A 170 -4.40 19.49 8.55
CA ALA A 170 -5.36 20.09 7.64
C ALA A 170 -5.05 19.61 6.20
N GLU A 171 -5.81 18.64 5.72
CA GLU A 171 -5.64 17.99 4.42
C GLU A 171 -5.50 19.02 3.30
N SER A 172 -4.37 19.03 2.60
CA SER A 172 -4.09 19.89 1.44
C SER A 172 -4.28 21.41 1.69
N LEU A 173 -4.40 21.83 2.96
CA LEU A 173 -4.67 23.23 3.35
C LEU A 173 -3.37 24.02 3.45
N GLU A 174 -2.77 24.32 2.33
CA GLU A 174 -1.50 25.05 2.26
C GLU A 174 -1.63 26.52 2.65
N ARG A 175 -0.48 27.11 3.04
CA ARG A 175 -0.39 28.51 3.45
C ARG A 175 -0.84 29.50 2.38
N THR A 176 -0.66 29.18 1.11
CA THR A 176 -1.02 30.04 -0.03
C THR A 176 -2.49 30.44 -0.01
N TYR A 177 -3.40 29.61 0.49
CA TYR A 177 -4.82 29.94 0.65
C TYR A 177 -5.10 31.08 1.65
N PHE A 178 -4.14 31.43 2.50
CA PHE A 178 -4.25 32.51 3.49
C PHE A 178 -3.64 33.84 3.02
N ASP A 179 -3.21 33.92 1.78
CA ASP A 179 -2.77 35.17 1.18
C ASP A 179 -3.99 36.00 0.74
N GLU A 180 -4.33 37.00 1.57
CA GLU A 180 -5.48 37.89 1.31
C GLU A 180 -5.36 38.71 0.02
N LYS A 181 -4.16 38.87 -0.55
CA LYS A 181 -3.95 39.52 -1.85
C LYS A 181 -4.27 38.57 -3.00
N ALA A 182 -3.92 37.30 -2.85
CA ALA A 182 -4.17 36.27 -3.84
C ALA A 182 -5.63 35.76 -3.76
N PHE A 183 -6.13 35.49 -2.54
CA PHE A 183 -7.43 34.86 -2.28
C PHE A 183 -8.20 35.63 -1.18
N PRO A 184 -8.74 36.84 -1.48
CA PRO A 184 -9.40 37.68 -0.49
C PRO A 184 -10.57 36.99 0.21
N GLY A 185 -10.54 36.93 1.54
CA GLY A 185 -11.61 36.38 2.38
C GLY A 185 -11.85 34.87 2.21
N LEU A 186 -10.86 34.09 1.72
CA LEU A 186 -11.03 32.64 1.55
C LEU A 186 -10.98 31.86 2.88
N ALA A 187 -10.06 32.24 3.76
CA ALA A 187 -9.86 31.54 5.04
C ALA A 187 -9.82 32.52 6.24
N PRO A 188 -10.89 33.32 6.48
CA PRO A 188 -10.81 34.43 7.43
C PRO A 188 -10.83 34.00 8.88
N GLU A 189 -11.56 32.91 9.27
CA GLU A 189 -11.69 32.44 10.63
C GLU A 189 -10.36 31.87 11.12
N LEU A 190 -9.81 30.89 10.41
CA LEU A 190 -8.55 30.26 10.74
C LEU A 190 -7.38 31.23 10.54
N GLY A 191 -7.46 32.14 9.57
CA GLY A 191 -6.51 33.23 9.35
C GLY A 191 -6.37 34.17 10.56
N ARG A 192 -7.48 34.54 11.18
CA ARG A 192 -7.47 35.33 12.44
C ARG A 192 -6.79 34.59 13.59
N ILE A 193 -7.02 33.27 13.71
CA ILE A 193 -6.36 32.43 14.73
C ILE A 193 -4.86 32.34 14.45
N LYS A 194 -4.48 32.03 13.20
CA LYS A 194 -3.09 31.97 12.74
C LYS A 194 -2.33 33.26 13.08
N ASN A 195 -2.92 34.41 12.84
CA ASN A 195 -2.30 35.71 13.12
C ASN A 195 -2.10 36.01 14.62
N ARG A 196 -2.71 35.22 15.52
CA ARG A 196 -2.53 35.29 16.98
C ARG A 196 -1.67 34.14 17.53
N ALA A 197 -1.12 33.32 16.66
CA ALA A 197 -0.31 32.15 16.98
C ALA A 197 1.20 32.43 16.78
N VAL A 198 2.03 31.47 17.14
CA VAL A 198 3.39 31.37 16.62
C VAL A 198 3.28 30.77 15.22
N ASP A 199 3.39 31.60 14.21
CA ASP A 199 3.17 31.28 12.80
C ASP A 199 4.50 31.16 12.03
N PHE A 200 4.72 30.05 11.33
CA PHE A 200 5.95 29.79 10.58
C PHE A 200 5.68 30.00 9.07
N SER A 201 6.10 31.14 8.55
CA SER A 201 5.70 31.60 7.23
C SER A 201 6.44 30.97 6.03
N ASN A 202 7.49 30.18 6.27
CA ASN A 202 8.38 29.68 5.21
C ASN A 202 8.67 28.18 5.36
N THR A 203 7.61 27.37 5.30
CA THR A 203 7.69 25.90 5.39
C THR A 203 7.63 25.30 3.98
N ALA A 204 8.73 24.69 3.53
CA ALA A 204 8.83 24.08 2.21
C ALA A 204 8.39 22.61 2.23
N GLN A 205 7.71 22.18 1.19
CA GLN A 205 7.53 20.76 0.86
C GLN A 205 8.81 20.21 0.21
N LEU A 206 9.29 19.07 0.68
CA LEU A 206 10.48 18.39 0.19
C LEU A 206 10.11 17.07 -0.53
N PRO A 207 11.02 16.50 -1.36
CA PRO A 207 10.80 15.18 -1.94
C PRO A 207 10.51 14.12 -0.87
N GLY A 208 9.50 13.30 -1.08
CA GLY A 208 9.03 12.30 -0.12
C GLY A 208 8.15 12.87 1.01
N THR A 209 7.54 14.06 0.82
CA THR A 209 6.58 14.66 1.77
C THR A 209 5.31 15.16 1.08
N GLU A 210 5.06 14.73 -0.18
CA GLU A 210 4.07 15.33 -1.08
C GLU A 210 2.67 14.71 -0.99
N TYR A 211 2.42 13.79 -0.07
CA TYR A 211 1.13 13.11 0.10
C TYR A 211 0.91 12.76 1.56
N THR A 212 -0.33 12.51 1.95
CA THR A 212 -0.78 12.48 3.35
C THR A 212 0.12 11.65 4.27
N ILE A 213 0.34 10.36 3.98
CA ILE A 213 1.18 9.52 4.87
C ILE A 213 2.63 10.00 4.88
N ALA A 214 3.15 10.52 3.76
CA ALA A 214 4.52 11.05 3.71
C ALA A 214 4.66 12.34 4.52
N GLY A 215 3.66 13.21 4.47
CA GLY A 215 3.62 14.40 5.33
C GLY A 215 3.49 14.06 6.81
N MET A 216 2.72 13.02 7.15
CA MET A 216 2.63 12.52 8.53
C MET A 216 3.98 11.94 9.01
N VAL A 217 4.66 11.12 8.21
CA VAL A 217 5.99 10.59 8.51
C VAL A 217 6.99 11.73 8.64
N ALA A 218 7.00 12.66 7.70
CA ALA A 218 7.88 13.81 7.72
C ALA A 218 7.71 14.65 9.00
N SER A 219 6.46 14.97 9.35
CA SER A 219 6.15 15.80 10.50
C SER A 219 6.34 15.12 11.84
N GLN A 220 6.23 13.78 11.92
CA GLN A 220 6.41 13.05 13.18
C GLN A 220 7.81 12.48 13.36
N CYS A 221 8.43 11.97 12.29
CA CYS A 221 9.71 11.28 12.36
C CYS A 221 10.89 12.11 11.84
N GLY A 222 10.63 13.28 11.25
CA GLY A 222 11.66 14.15 10.68
C GLY A 222 12.42 13.53 9.51
N ILE A 223 11.80 12.60 8.76
CA ILE A 223 12.36 11.95 7.59
C ILE A 223 11.35 11.94 6.44
N PRO A 224 11.79 12.01 5.18
CA PRO A 224 10.92 11.80 4.05
C PRO A 224 10.51 10.33 3.92
N LEU A 225 9.38 10.05 3.30
CA LEU A 225 8.91 8.70 3.03
C LEU A 225 9.34 8.26 1.63
N PHE A 226 10.29 7.34 1.57
CA PHE A 226 10.72 6.66 0.36
C PHE A 226 10.57 5.16 0.54
N ALA A 227 9.72 4.52 -0.27
CA ALA A 227 9.58 3.08 -0.26
C ALA A 227 10.66 2.42 -1.14
N PRO A 228 11.25 1.29 -0.72
CA PRO A 228 12.15 0.52 -1.58
C PRO A 228 11.39 -0.08 -2.77
N PHE A 229 12.02 -0.12 -3.95
CA PHE A 229 11.45 -0.79 -5.14
C PHE A 229 11.41 -2.31 -5.01
N ASP A 230 12.30 -2.90 -4.22
CA ASP A 230 12.48 -4.35 -4.07
C ASP A 230 11.38 -4.98 -3.21
N GLY A 231 10.17 -4.76 -3.59
CA GLY A 231 9.04 -5.37 -2.93
C GLY A 231 8.22 -4.37 -2.14
N ASN A 232 7.01 -4.74 -1.95
CA ASN A 232 5.98 -4.00 -1.26
C ASN A 232 6.23 -4.01 0.25
N ALA A 233 7.31 -3.39 0.69
CA ALA A 233 7.73 -3.41 2.09
C ALA A 233 6.60 -2.92 3.02
N SER A 234 5.86 -1.88 2.61
CA SER A 234 4.78 -1.32 3.42
C SER A 234 3.57 -2.25 3.56
N SER A 235 3.19 -3.02 2.53
CA SER A 235 2.07 -3.97 2.61
C SER A 235 2.45 -5.35 3.13
N ALA A 236 3.73 -5.71 3.05
CA ALA A 236 4.25 -7.00 3.50
C ALA A 236 4.79 -6.96 4.94
N LEU A 237 5.21 -5.79 5.42
CA LEU A 237 5.61 -5.57 6.79
C LEU A 237 4.37 -5.36 7.68
N SER A 238 4.40 -5.86 8.91
CA SER A 238 3.44 -5.52 9.96
C SER A 238 3.94 -4.41 10.89
N THR A 239 5.02 -3.72 10.49
CA THR A 239 5.61 -2.57 11.17
C THR A 239 6.10 -1.56 10.15
N PHE A 240 6.07 -0.29 10.51
CA PHE A 240 6.43 0.83 9.63
C PHE A 240 7.64 1.54 10.23
N TYR A 241 8.76 1.63 9.52
CA TYR A 241 10.02 2.23 10.00
C TYR A 241 10.39 1.80 11.43
N PRO A 242 10.49 0.52 11.76
CA PRO A 242 10.49 0.01 13.14
C PRO A 242 11.66 0.47 14.00
N GLN A 243 12.71 1.02 13.42
CA GLN A 243 13.87 1.51 14.16
C GLN A 243 13.98 3.03 14.22
N ASN A 244 13.03 3.75 13.61
CA ASN A 244 12.94 5.19 13.78
C ASN A 244 12.19 5.54 15.06
N VAL A 245 12.61 6.62 15.68
CA VAL A 245 11.90 7.22 16.81
C VAL A 245 11.14 8.43 16.30
N CYS A 246 9.82 8.39 16.41
CA CYS A 246 8.91 9.44 15.98
C CYS A 246 8.31 10.18 17.18
N LEU A 247 7.64 11.28 16.97
CA LEU A 247 7.01 12.08 18.03
C LEU A 247 6.05 11.24 18.89
N GLY A 248 5.24 10.37 18.27
CA GLY A 248 4.31 9.50 19.01
C GLY A 248 5.03 8.52 19.96
N ASP A 249 6.21 8.00 19.58
CA ASP A 249 7.01 7.12 20.45
C ASP A 249 7.51 7.87 21.69
N ILE A 250 7.99 9.10 21.49
CA ILE A 250 8.51 9.95 22.59
C ILE A 250 7.39 10.34 23.53
N LEU A 251 6.23 10.70 22.99
CA LEU A 251 5.04 11.02 23.77
C LEU A 251 4.62 9.81 24.62
N LYS A 252 4.52 8.63 24.04
CA LYS A 252 4.17 7.39 24.75
C LYS A 252 5.20 7.06 25.84
N ALA A 253 6.50 7.09 25.51
CA ALA A 253 7.56 6.87 26.49
C ALA A 253 7.56 7.90 27.63
N SER A 254 7.06 9.12 27.36
CA SER A 254 6.88 10.19 28.34
C SER A 254 5.58 10.08 29.14
N GLY A 255 4.77 9.03 28.94
CA GLY A 255 3.53 8.74 29.68
C GLY A 255 2.27 9.40 29.11
N TYR A 256 2.30 9.86 27.87
CA TYR A 256 1.12 10.33 27.16
C TYR A 256 0.27 9.16 26.68
N GLN A 257 -1.05 9.37 26.64
CA GLN A 257 -1.98 8.55 25.86
C GLN A 257 -2.15 9.19 24.48
N ASN A 258 -1.83 8.45 23.43
CA ASN A 258 -1.85 8.96 22.05
C ASN A 258 -3.10 8.51 21.31
N TYR A 259 -3.86 9.49 20.80
CA TYR A 259 -5.10 9.30 20.07
C TYR A 259 -4.97 9.87 18.66
N PHE A 260 -5.54 9.16 17.69
CA PHE A 260 -5.63 9.64 16.30
C PHE A 260 -7.06 9.50 15.76
N TYR A 261 -7.57 10.56 15.14
CA TYR A 261 -8.90 10.64 14.55
C TYR A 261 -8.84 11.08 13.09
N GLN A 262 -9.56 10.39 12.21
CA GLN A 262 -9.79 10.83 10.83
C GLN A 262 -11.15 10.36 10.31
N GLY A 263 -11.71 11.09 9.32
CA GLY A 263 -12.96 10.69 8.68
C GLY A 263 -12.80 9.51 7.71
N ALA A 264 -11.62 9.33 7.11
CA ALA A 264 -11.32 8.29 6.13
C ALA A 264 -10.89 6.96 6.78
N SER A 265 -10.77 5.89 5.96
CA SER A 265 -10.25 4.60 6.42
C SER A 265 -8.79 4.70 6.87
N LEU A 266 -8.46 4.06 8.00
CA LEU A 266 -7.10 3.99 8.54
C LEU A 266 -6.18 3.11 7.68
N SER A 267 -6.73 2.07 7.05
CA SER A 267 -5.95 1.11 6.27
C SER A 267 -5.39 1.69 4.96
N PHE A 268 -6.01 2.78 4.46
CA PHE A 268 -5.54 3.42 3.25
C PHE A 268 -4.13 3.98 3.44
N ALA A 269 -3.23 3.59 2.52
CA ALA A 269 -1.81 3.98 2.49
C ALA A 269 -1.03 3.57 3.75
N GLY A 270 -1.50 2.59 4.55
CA GLY A 270 -0.80 2.06 5.72
C GLY A 270 -0.72 3.02 6.91
N LYS A 271 -1.69 3.94 7.06
CA LYS A 271 -1.73 4.87 8.20
C LYS A 271 -1.89 4.17 9.53
N ASP A 272 -2.75 3.14 9.60
CA ASP A 272 -2.92 2.27 10.76
C ASP A 272 -1.60 1.65 11.21
N LEU A 273 -0.86 1.10 10.23
CA LEU A 273 0.42 0.46 10.47
C LEU A 273 1.48 1.47 10.95
N PHE A 274 1.55 2.64 10.32
CA PHE A 274 2.45 3.72 10.73
C PHE A 274 2.18 4.16 12.16
N LEU A 275 0.94 4.50 12.47
CA LEU A 275 0.56 5.03 13.77
C LEU A 275 0.72 3.99 14.89
N SER A 276 0.26 2.74 14.67
CA SER A 276 0.43 1.66 15.66
C SER A 276 1.89 1.29 15.90
N SER A 277 2.75 1.41 14.88
CA SER A 277 4.20 1.19 15.02
C SER A 277 4.88 2.30 15.83
N HIS A 278 4.30 3.51 15.87
CA HIS A 278 4.90 4.70 16.47
C HIS A 278 4.08 5.29 17.63
N GLY A 279 3.66 4.42 18.55
CA GLY A 279 3.18 4.82 19.86
C GLY A 279 1.70 5.19 19.98
N PHE A 280 0.90 5.04 18.92
CA PHE A 280 -0.54 5.29 18.96
C PHE A 280 -1.31 4.00 19.24
N ASP A 281 -1.96 3.91 20.39
CA ASP A 281 -2.78 2.76 20.77
C ASP A 281 -4.28 2.98 20.48
N HIS A 282 -4.69 4.23 20.25
CA HIS A 282 -6.08 4.62 20.06
C HIS A 282 -6.29 5.25 18.69
N LEU A 283 -6.70 4.45 17.72
CA LEU A 283 -6.89 4.83 16.34
C LEU A 283 -8.36 4.79 15.96
N TYR A 284 -8.89 5.89 15.42
CA TYR A 284 -10.29 6.04 15.04
C TYR A 284 -10.39 6.60 13.61
N GLY A 285 -10.75 5.75 12.69
CA GLY A 285 -11.04 6.09 11.30
C GLY A 285 -12.50 5.86 10.95
N PHE A 286 -12.76 5.74 9.65
CA PHE A 286 -14.13 5.58 9.14
C PHE A 286 -14.86 4.40 9.78
N ASP A 287 -14.22 3.24 9.87
CA ASP A 287 -14.85 2.02 10.35
C ASP A 287 -15.03 2.03 11.88
N GLU A 288 -14.03 2.49 12.62
CA GLU A 288 -14.05 2.56 14.08
C GLU A 288 -15.08 3.58 14.59
N LEU A 289 -15.30 4.67 13.85
CA LEU A 289 -16.27 5.71 14.21
C LEU A 289 -17.71 5.39 13.80
N LYS A 290 -17.93 4.38 12.96
CA LYS A 290 -19.23 4.02 12.41
C LYS A 290 -20.31 3.76 13.48
N SER A 291 -19.91 3.20 14.62
CA SER A 291 -20.83 2.89 15.71
C SER A 291 -21.23 4.10 16.57
N VAL A 292 -20.48 5.21 16.47
CA VAL A 292 -20.69 6.43 17.30
C VAL A 292 -21.26 7.60 16.51
N VAL A 293 -21.22 7.54 15.17
CA VAL A 293 -21.81 8.56 14.29
C VAL A 293 -23.34 8.41 14.30
N SER A 294 -24.04 9.51 14.55
CA SER A 294 -25.51 9.54 14.64
C SER A 294 -26.22 9.34 13.30
N ASP A 295 -25.61 9.76 12.19
CA ASP A 295 -26.15 9.64 10.82
C ASP A 295 -25.11 8.95 9.90
N ALA A 296 -25.19 7.64 9.83
CA ALA A 296 -24.27 6.82 9.01
C ALA A 296 -24.37 7.12 7.49
N SER A 297 -25.42 7.77 7.03
CA SER A 297 -25.58 8.19 5.64
C SER A 297 -24.87 9.51 5.33
N TYR A 298 -24.50 10.29 6.35
CA TYR A 298 -23.86 11.59 6.21
C TYR A 298 -22.34 11.42 6.07
N ARG A 299 -21.91 11.09 4.88
CA ARG A 299 -20.51 10.86 4.54
C ARG A 299 -20.23 11.28 3.08
N ASN A 300 -18.96 11.53 2.77
CA ASN A 300 -18.45 11.70 1.41
C ASN A 300 -17.79 10.41 0.90
N ASP A 301 -17.17 10.43 -0.28
CA ASP A 301 -16.52 9.26 -0.90
C ASP A 301 -15.32 8.71 -0.08
N TRP A 302 -14.71 9.55 0.76
CA TRP A 302 -13.59 9.17 1.61
C TRP A 302 -14.00 8.72 3.01
N GLY A 303 -15.14 9.22 3.52
CA GLY A 303 -15.63 8.88 4.84
C GLY A 303 -16.44 10.01 5.48
N TRP A 304 -16.26 10.22 6.79
CA TRP A 304 -17.01 11.22 7.57
C TRP A 304 -16.57 12.63 7.22
N TYR A 305 -17.52 13.55 7.08
CA TYR A 305 -17.24 14.96 6.86
C TYR A 305 -16.49 15.61 8.05
N ASP A 306 -15.71 16.66 7.75
CA ASP A 306 -14.90 17.37 8.74
C ASP A 306 -15.72 17.99 9.87
N ASP A 307 -16.95 18.43 9.62
CA ASP A 307 -17.83 18.96 10.69
C ASP A 307 -18.15 17.88 11.74
N THR A 308 -18.48 16.68 11.30
CA THR A 308 -18.74 15.53 12.18
C THR A 308 -17.46 15.11 12.91
N LEU A 309 -16.34 15.04 12.21
CA LEU A 309 -15.05 14.68 12.78
C LEU A 309 -14.61 15.67 13.86
N MET A 310 -14.67 16.98 13.59
CA MET A 310 -14.23 18.01 14.53
C MET A 310 -15.09 18.05 15.80
N ASP A 311 -16.37 17.73 15.72
CA ASP A 311 -17.22 17.60 16.90
C ASP A 311 -16.80 16.41 17.78
N MET A 312 -16.53 15.24 17.18
CA MET A 312 -16.02 14.07 17.90
C MET A 312 -14.64 14.32 18.53
N VAL A 313 -13.75 15.01 17.81
CA VAL A 313 -12.43 15.40 18.33
C VAL A 313 -12.56 16.32 19.55
N PHE A 314 -13.49 17.28 19.52
CA PHE A 314 -13.74 18.15 20.68
C PHE A 314 -14.26 17.39 21.88
N ASP A 315 -15.24 16.50 21.68
CA ASP A 315 -15.82 15.70 22.76
C ASP A 315 -14.76 14.79 23.38
N LYS A 316 -13.89 14.19 22.54
CA LYS A 316 -12.75 13.42 23.05
C LYS A 316 -11.74 14.27 23.79
N TYR A 317 -11.40 15.45 23.27
CA TYR A 317 -10.52 16.41 23.97
C TYR A 317 -11.07 16.72 25.38
N LEU A 318 -12.35 17.06 25.47
CA LEU A 318 -12.97 17.42 26.73
C LEU A 318 -13.00 16.25 27.74
N ALA A 319 -13.25 15.03 27.23
CA ALA A 319 -13.23 13.82 28.06
C ALA A 319 -11.83 13.53 28.61
N LEU A 320 -10.79 13.68 27.80
CA LEU A 320 -9.40 13.45 28.18
C LEU A 320 -8.88 14.54 29.12
N ALA A 321 -9.18 15.81 28.83
CA ALA A 321 -8.72 16.95 29.63
C ALA A 321 -9.24 16.93 31.08
N LYS A 322 -10.41 16.30 31.32
CA LYS A 322 -10.96 16.09 32.66
C LYS A 322 -10.22 15.04 33.50
N GLN A 323 -9.44 14.14 32.86
CA GLN A 323 -8.76 13.02 33.53
C GLN A 323 -7.44 13.43 34.19
N ASN A 324 -6.95 14.63 33.96
CA ASN A 324 -5.72 15.18 34.53
C ASN A 324 -4.46 14.31 34.23
N GLN A 325 -4.48 13.58 33.10
CA GLN A 325 -3.36 12.81 32.56
C GLN A 325 -2.91 13.44 31.25
N PRO A 326 -1.61 13.49 30.95
CA PRO A 326 -1.14 14.05 29.70
C PRO A 326 -1.61 13.18 28.53
N PHE A 327 -2.12 13.82 27.49
CA PHE A 327 -2.55 13.16 26.27
C PHE A 327 -2.09 13.90 25.02
N SER A 328 -2.03 13.19 23.93
CA SER A 328 -1.94 13.76 22.61
C SER A 328 -3.14 13.33 21.77
N LEU A 329 -3.74 14.27 21.07
CA LEU A 329 -4.91 14.06 20.22
C LEU A 329 -4.61 14.61 18.83
N PHE A 330 -4.39 13.71 17.91
CA PHE A 330 -4.14 14.02 16.51
C PHE A 330 -5.43 13.87 15.71
N ALA A 331 -5.67 14.79 14.79
CA ALA A 331 -6.80 14.75 13.88
C ALA A 331 -6.34 15.05 12.44
N LEU A 332 -6.93 14.37 11.47
CA LEU A 332 -6.67 14.59 10.04
C LEU A 332 -8.01 14.89 9.35
N THR A 333 -8.14 16.07 8.74
CA THR A 333 -9.31 16.43 7.93
C THR A 333 -9.31 15.73 6.58
N VAL A 334 -10.45 15.76 5.86
CA VAL A 334 -10.59 15.09 4.57
C VAL A 334 -11.33 15.92 3.53
N ASP A 335 -12.11 16.93 3.93
CA ASP A 335 -13.03 17.63 3.03
C ASP A 335 -12.34 18.45 1.93
N THR A 336 -11.06 18.78 2.08
CA THR A 336 -10.25 19.49 1.07
C THR A 336 -9.52 18.57 0.09
N HIS A 337 -9.76 17.25 0.17
CA HIS A 337 -9.09 16.25 -0.68
C HIS A 337 -9.44 16.45 -2.16
N HIS A 338 -8.40 16.34 -3.01
CA HIS A 338 -8.55 16.46 -4.46
C HIS A 338 -9.50 15.41 -5.07
N PRO A 339 -10.06 15.62 -6.29
CA PRO A 339 -9.85 16.76 -7.20
C PRO A 339 -10.71 17.98 -6.91
N ASP A 340 -11.85 17.83 -6.26
CA ASP A 340 -12.88 18.87 -6.10
C ASP A 340 -13.00 19.39 -4.66
N GLY A 341 -12.69 18.53 -3.68
CA GLY A 341 -13.10 18.72 -2.30
C GLY A 341 -14.57 18.38 -2.06
N PHE A 342 -14.99 18.49 -0.80
CA PHE A 342 -16.33 18.18 -0.31
C PHE A 342 -16.84 19.30 0.57
N ILE A 343 -18.15 19.51 0.59
CA ILE A 343 -18.77 20.57 1.38
C ILE A 343 -19.76 19.92 2.36
N SER A 344 -19.49 20.04 3.65
CA SER A 344 -20.35 19.53 4.70
C SER A 344 -21.71 20.26 4.77
N ARG A 345 -22.73 19.63 5.37
CA ARG A 345 -24.08 20.21 5.49
C ARG A 345 -24.07 21.58 6.15
N SER A 346 -23.22 21.78 7.13
CA SER A 346 -23.08 23.07 7.83
C SER A 346 -22.59 24.21 6.94
N CYS A 347 -21.98 23.88 5.79
CA CYS A 347 -21.44 24.83 4.83
C CYS A 347 -22.19 24.87 3.47
N GLN A 348 -23.36 24.24 3.33
CA GLN A 348 -24.07 24.13 2.04
C GLN A 348 -24.32 25.46 1.32
N ARG A 349 -24.34 26.56 2.08
CA ARG A 349 -24.49 27.93 1.54
C ARG A 349 -23.14 28.61 1.26
N LYS A 350 -22.02 27.97 1.58
CA LYS A 350 -20.69 28.52 1.34
C LYS A 350 -20.34 28.35 -0.14
N SER A 351 -20.02 29.44 -0.78
CA SER A 351 -19.47 29.45 -2.13
C SER A 351 -18.31 30.42 -2.16
N TYR A 352 -17.30 30.13 -2.93
CA TYR A 352 -16.20 31.03 -3.18
C TYR A 352 -16.03 31.11 -4.71
N PRO A 353 -16.63 32.13 -5.34
CA PRO A 353 -16.48 32.32 -6.78
C PRO A 353 -15.08 32.81 -7.10
N TRP A 354 -14.48 32.29 -8.16
CA TRP A 354 -13.23 32.74 -8.71
C TRP A 354 -13.42 33.07 -10.19
N GLU A 355 -13.01 34.27 -10.61
CA GLU A 355 -13.24 34.76 -11.98
C GLU A 355 -14.73 34.68 -12.39
N GLY A 356 -15.64 34.96 -11.47
CA GLY A 356 -17.08 34.88 -11.70
C GLY A 356 -17.69 33.49 -11.80
N LYS A 357 -16.90 32.41 -11.54
CA LYS A 357 -17.34 31.01 -11.55
C LYS A 357 -17.17 30.36 -10.19
N ALA A 358 -18.08 29.47 -9.83
CA ALA A 358 -17.94 28.67 -8.63
C ALA A 358 -16.70 27.75 -8.74
N ASN A 359 -15.83 27.77 -7.73
CA ASN A 359 -14.70 26.86 -7.63
C ASN A 359 -14.89 25.94 -6.43
N LYS A 360 -14.98 24.64 -6.69
CA LYS A 360 -15.31 23.63 -5.68
C LYS A 360 -14.23 23.52 -4.61
N SER A 361 -12.95 23.48 -4.99
CA SER A 361 -11.84 23.36 -4.04
C SER A 361 -11.75 24.58 -3.13
N PHE A 362 -11.95 25.80 -3.66
CA PHE A 362 -12.02 26.99 -2.81
C PHE A 362 -13.19 26.96 -1.84
N ALA A 363 -14.36 26.49 -2.28
CA ALA A 363 -15.53 26.35 -1.40
C ALA A 363 -15.27 25.30 -0.28
N ALA A 364 -14.61 24.20 -0.61
CA ALA A 364 -14.19 23.19 0.37
C ALA A 364 -13.18 23.76 1.38
N VAL A 365 -12.18 24.51 0.92
CA VAL A 365 -11.21 25.22 1.78
C VAL A 365 -11.92 26.21 2.71
N ALA A 366 -12.83 27.04 2.18
CA ALA A 366 -13.60 28.00 2.97
C ALA A 366 -14.47 27.31 4.07
N CYS A 367 -14.92 26.07 3.80
CA CYS A 367 -15.68 25.28 4.75
C CYS A 367 -14.78 24.63 5.80
N SER A 368 -13.76 23.88 5.38
CA SER A 368 -12.89 23.10 6.28
C SER A 368 -12.12 24.01 7.26
N GLN A 369 -11.62 25.16 6.78
CA GLN A 369 -10.94 26.13 7.66
C GLN A 369 -11.87 26.67 8.79
N GLU A 370 -13.17 26.82 8.52
CA GLU A 370 -14.15 27.22 9.55
C GLU A 370 -14.35 26.14 10.60
N HIS A 371 -14.39 24.84 10.20
CA HIS A 371 -14.52 23.74 11.14
C HIS A 371 -13.30 23.63 12.04
N ILE A 372 -12.09 23.75 11.48
CA ILE A 372 -10.84 23.78 12.26
C ILE A 372 -10.86 24.99 13.23
N ALA A 373 -11.21 26.17 12.73
CA ALA A 373 -11.28 27.39 13.56
C ALA A 373 -12.30 27.25 14.71
N ARG A 374 -13.47 26.65 14.45
CA ARG A 374 -14.50 26.39 15.45
C ARG A 374 -14.01 25.40 16.53
N LEU A 375 -13.32 24.31 16.13
CA LEU A 375 -12.71 23.38 17.08
C LEU A 375 -11.73 24.11 18.00
N ILE A 376 -10.82 24.89 17.43
CA ILE A 376 -9.83 25.66 18.19
C ILE A 376 -10.51 26.63 19.16
N ALA A 377 -11.51 27.38 18.69
CA ALA A 377 -12.25 28.33 19.53
C ALA A 377 -12.96 27.63 20.71
N ARG A 378 -13.56 26.44 20.46
CA ARG A 378 -14.19 25.64 21.53
C ARG A 378 -13.15 25.19 22.56
N ILE A 379 -11.97 24.70 22.12
CA ILE A 379 -10.87 24.31 23.02
C ILE A 379 -10.39 25.52 23.84
N GLN A 380 -10.19 26.67 23.21
CA GLN A 380 -9.76 27.90 23.87
C GLN A 380 -10.75 28.41 24.93
N ALA A 381 -12.03 28.14 24.76
CA ALA A 381 -13.08 28.49 25.73
C ALA A 381 -13.08 27.59 26.99
N THR A 382 -12.29 26.49 27.01
CA THR A 382 -12.20 25.60 28.18
C THR A 382 -11.12 26.04 29.15
N PRO A 383 -11.23 25.73 30.45
CA PRO A 383 -10.17 26.00 31.42
C PRO A 383 -8.91 25.17 31.18
N TYR A 384 -9.00 24.10 30.38
CA TYR A 384 -7.91 23.18 30.09
C TYR A 384 -6.94 23.70 29.00
N PHE A 385 -7.36 24.71 28.23
CA PHE A 385 -6.53 25.29 27.19
C PHE A 385 -5.21 25.85 27.75
N LYS A 386 -5.21 26.41 28.97
CA LYS A 386 -3.96 26.90 29.59
C LYS A 386 -2.83 25.88 29.68
N ASN A 387 -3.13 24.59 29.69
CA ASN A 387 -2.15 23.49 29.69
C ASN A 387 -2.20 22.69 28.35
N THR A 388 -2.55 23.33 27.27
CA THR A 388 -2.68 22.67 25.97
C THR A 388 -1.91 23.42 24.90
N ILE A 389 -1.17 22.68 24.07
CA ILE A 389 -0.58 23.17 22.84
C ILE A 389 -1.47 22.70 21.70
N ILE A 390 -1.90 23.63 20.83
CA ILE A 390 -2.62 23.32 19.59
C ILE A 390 -1.69 23.57 18.42
N VAL A 391 -1.52 22.60 17.55
CA VAL A 391 -0.76 22.66 16.31
C VAL A 391 -1.71 22.51 15.15
N VAL A 392 -1.57 23.36 14.14
CA VAL A 392 -2.23 23.19 12.83
C VAL A 392 -1.14 23.17 11.77
N SER A 393 -1.15 22.12 10.97
CA SER A 393 -0.20 21.93 9.89
C SER A 393 -0.95 21.40 8.67
N SER A 394 -0.60 21.88 7.46
CA SER A 394 -0.94 21.06 6.29
C SER A 394 -0.19 19.72 6.40
N ASP A 395 -0.79 18.67 5.90
CA ASP A 395 -0.09 17.40 5.70
C ASP A 395 0.83 17.46 4.47
N HIS A 396 0.37 18.11 3.40
CA HIS A 396 1.15 18.44 2.19
C HIS A 396 0.52 19.62 1.45
N LEU A 397 1.18 20.10 0.40
CA LEU A 397 0.61 21.09 -0.53
C LEU A 397 -0.57 20.49 -1.30
N ALA A 398 -1.54 21.33 -1.66
CA ALA A 398 -2.66 20.89 -2.47
C ALA A 398 -2.21 20.21 -3.76
N MET A 399 -2.67 18.98 -3.97
CA MET A 399 -2.44 18.21 -5.19
C MET A 399 -3.30 18.77 -6.33
N ASN A 400 -3.32 18.11 -7.49
CA ASN A 400 -4.05 18.59 -8.65
C ASN A 400 -5.58 18.66 -8.40
N ASN A 401 -6.04 19.83 -8.01
CA ASN A 401 -7.45 20.15 -7.74
C ASN A 401 -7.93 21.35 -8.59
N THR A 402 -9.19 21.75 -8.45
CA THR A 402 -9.75 22.86 -9.25
C THR A 402 -9.14 24.23 -8.92
N ALA A 403 -8.42 24.37 -7.80
CA ALA A 403 -7.67 25.56 -7.43
C ALA A 403 -6.19 25.54 -7.90
N PHE A 404 -5.66 24.38 -8.28
CA PHE A 404 -4.23 24.14 -8.51
C PHE A 404 -3.58 25.14 -9.48
N LYS A 405 -4.26 25.43 -10.61
CA LYS A 405 -3.74 26.39 -11.59
C LYS A 405 -3.59 27.82 -11.06
N TYR A 406 -4.38 28.18 -10.06
CA TYR A 406 -4.32 29.51 -9.44
C TYR A 406 -3.25 29.53 -8.34
N LEU A 407 -3.15 28.47 -7.54
CA LEU A 407 -2.11 28.32 -6.52
C LEU A 407 -0.69 28.39 -7.13
N ASN A 408 -0.49 27.77 -8.29
CA ASN A 408 0.80 27.76 -8.99
C ASN A 408 1.22 29.11 -9.57
N GLN A 409 0.37 30.12 -9.50
CA GLN A 409 0.73 31.51 -9.86
C GLN A 409 1.41 32.24 -8.69
N HIS A 410 1.44 31.63 -7.50
CA HIS A 410 1.97 32.20 -6.28
C HIS A 410 3.06 31.31 -5.68
N PRO A 411 3.94 31.83 -4.82
CA PRO A 411 4.84 31.01 -4.02
C PRO A 411 4.03 30.09 -3.10
N ARG A 412 4.24 28.79 -3.22
CA ARG A 412 3.53 27.76 -2.43
C ARG A 412 4.35 27.33 -1.23
N SER A 413 3.72 27.20 -0.07
CA SER A 413 4.35 26.70 1.15
C SER A 413 3.32 26.01 2.03
N ASP A 414 3.79 25.07 2.86
CA ASP A 414 2.97 24.37 3.84
C ASP A 414 2.55 25.30 4.99
N LEU A 415 1.35 25.08 5.50
CA LEU A 415 0.84 25.76 6.68
C LEU A 415 1.46 25.10 7.93
N PHE A 416 1.98 25.90 8.84
CA PHE A 416 2.35 25.44 10.18
C PHE A 416 2.28 26.59 11.18
N PHE A 417 1.44 26.45 12.22
CA PHE A 417 1.40 27.38 13.34
C PHE A 417 1.02 26.66 14.64
N MET A 418 1.38 27.28 15.77
CA MET A 418 1.13 26.73 17.11
C MET A 418 0.52 27.78 18.02
N LEU A 419 -0.44 27.32 18.85
CA LEU A 419 -1.04 28.08 19.95
C LEU A 419 -0.62 27.44 21.28
N ARG A 420 -0.19 28.23 22.23
CA ARG A 420 0.13 27.80 23.60
C ARG A 420 -0.85 28.48 24.55
N GLY A 421 -1.59 27.71 25.32
CA GLY A 421 -2.54 28.26 26.28
C GLY A 421 -1.90 29.06 27.41
N SER A 422 -0.61 28.83 27.68
CA SER A 422 0.16 29.54 28.71
C SER A 422 0.78 30.85 28.23
N GLU A 423 0.81 31.11 26.92
CA GLU A 423 1.50 32.26 26.34
C GLU A 423 0.63 32.98 25.30
N ALA A 424 0.42 34.27 25.49
CA ALA A 424 -0.33 35.14 24.55
C ALA A 424 0.62 35.80 23.53
N THR A 425 1.51 35.03 22.88
CA THR A 425 2.51 35.63 21.95
C THR A 425 2.16 35.36 20.50
N SER A 426 1.63 36.39 19.83
CA SER A 426 1.58 36.43 18.37
C SER A 426 3.00 36.69 17.84
N LYS A 427 3.53 35.73 17.06
CA LYS A 427 4.87 35.89 16.46
C LYS A 427 4.92 35.19 15.11
N THR A 428 5.23 35.93 14.05
CA THR A 428 5.53 35.34 12.76
C THR A 428 7.04 35.06 12.64
N MET A 429 7.39 33.82 12.36
CA MET A 429 8.76 33.35 12.16
C MET A 429 8.99 33.06 10.68
N SER A 430 9.90 33.74 10.03
CA SER A 430 10.23 33.59 8.60
C SER A 430 11.47 32.71 8.33
N VAL A 431 11.88 31.92 9.31
CA VAL A 431 13.01 31.01 9.18
C VAL A 431 12.74 29.98 8.06
N LYS A 432 13.76 29.71 7.25
CA LYS A 432 13.67 28.64 6.23
C LYS A 432 13.56 27.31 6.94
N ARG A 433 12.51 26.57 6.64
CA ARG A 433 12.19 25.27 7.24
C ARG A 433 11.44 24.38 6.26
N SER A 434 11.17 23.14 6.65
CA SER A 434 10.37 22.20 5.90
C SER A 434 9.41 21.42 6.82
N THR A 435 8.56 20.60 6.25
CA THR A 435 7.66 19.68 6.99
C THR A 435 8.43 18.75 7.94
N LEU A 436 9.69 18.39 7.59
CA LEU A 436 10.57 17.56 8.46
C LEU A 436 10.80 18.18 9.84
N ASP A 437 10.71 19.50 9.95
CA ASP A 437 11.01 20.25 11.16
C ASP A 437 9.81 20.35 12.14
N ASN A 438 8.61 19.92 11.71
CA ASN A 438 7.38 20.06 12.48
C ASN A 438 7.46 19.34 13.84
N GLY A 439 7.79 18.05 13.83
CA GLY A 439 7.85 17.23 15.03
C GLY A 439 8.91 17.69 16.02
N ALA A 440 10.09 18.05 15.52
CA ALA A 440 11.16 18.60 16.37
C ALA A 440 10.77 19.93 17.00
N THR A 441 10.02 20.79 16.26
CA THR A 441 9.52 22.07 16.77
C THR A 441 8.45 21.87 17.84
N VAL A 442 7.56 20.90 17.66
CA VAL A 442 6.55 20.54 18.66
C VAL A 442 7.18 19.93 19.90
N LEU A 443 8.14 19.01 19.71
CA LEU A 443 8.86 18.37 20.82
C LEU A 443 9.61 19.39 21.69
N ASP A 444 10.32 20.31 21.08
CA ASP A 444 11.00 21.44 21.77
C ASP A 444 9.99 22.32 22.51
N ALA A 445 8.86 22.64 21.87
CA ALA A 445 7.78 23.39 22.52
C ALA A 445 7.19 22.69 23.74
N MET A 446 7.29 21.37 23.80
CA MET A 446 6.82 20.53 24.92
C MET A 446 7.92 20.29 25.99
N GLY A 447 9.13 20.81 25.80
CA GLY A 447 10.26 20.65 26.74
C GLY A 447 11.10 19.40 26.48
N GLY A 448 11.03 18.80 25.27
CA GLY A 448 11.89 17.74 24.82
C GLY A 448 13.06 18.23 23.98
N ASP A 449 13.69 17.32 23.23
CA ASP A 449 14.80 17.62 22.33
C ASP A 449 14.37 18.53 21.16
N ASN A 450 15.31 19.30 20.63
CA ASN A 450 15.07 20.21 19.50
C ASN A 450 15.38 19.56 18.13
N TYR A 451 15.39 18.23 18.07
CA TYR A 451 15.61 17.44 16.85
C TYR A 451 14.82 16.12 16.86
N ILE A 452 14.41 15.69 15.71
CA ILE A 452 13.89 14.35 15.41
C ILE A 452 14.34 13.98 13.99
N GLY A 453 15.06 12.88 13.81
CA GLY A 453 15.56 12.44 12.51
C GLY A 453 16.44 13.53 11.85
N LEU A 454 16.05 13.95 10.66
CA LEU A 454 16.67 15.07 9.94
C LEU A 454 16.09 16.43 10.35
N GLY A 455 14.91 16.45 11.00
CA GLY A 455 14.22 17.67 11.42
C GLY A 455 14.91 18.38 12.58
N ARG A 456 14.79 19.69 12.62
CA ARG A 456 15.31 20.58 13.67
C ARG A 456 14.23 21.54 14.11
N SER A 457 14.20 21.85 15.40
CA SER A 457 13.26 22.83 15.93
C SER A 457 13.47 24.20 15.33
N SER A 458 12.42 24.77 14.78
CA SER A 458 12.42 26.13 14.25
C SER A 458 12.38 27.20 15.35
N LEU A 459 12.25 26.81 16.62
CA LEU A 459 12.29 27.70 17.77
C LEU A 459 13.72 27.96 18.25
N SER A 460 14.58 26.96 18.23
CA SER A 460 15.88 26.98 18.90
C SER A 460 17.05 26.40 18.06
N SER A 461 16.80 25.93 16.83
CA SER A 461 17.83 25.29 16.01
C SER A 461 17.78 25.72 14.55
N THR A 462 18.76 25.30 13.76
CA THR A 462 18.88 25.60 12.34
C THR A 462 18.48 24.39 11.51
N SER A 463 17.53 24.56 10.59
CA SER A 463 17.00 23.52 9.73
C SER A 463 17.92 23.18 8.55
N LEU A 464 17.71 22.02 7.94
CA LEU A 464 18.34 21.63 6.66
C LEU A 464 18.08 22.66 5.56
N SER A 465 16.85 23.19 5.48
CA SER A 465 16.44 24.17 4.47
C SER A 465 17.17 25.52 4.64
N ALA A 466 17.69 25.81 5.82
CA ALA A 466 18.50 27.01 6.07
C ALA A 466 19.98 26.80 5.75
N VAL A 467 20.48 25.56 5.88
CA VAL A 467 21.90 25.21 5.66
C VAL A 467 22.20 24.90 4.19
N TYR A 468 21.34 24.12 3.54
CA TYR A 468 21.55 23.70 2.16
C TYR A 468 20.77 24.57 1.18
N LEU A 469 21.48 25.22 0.23
CA LEU A 469 20.84 26.01 -0.83
C LEU A 469 19.89 25.17 -1.67
N ASN A 470 20.29 23.95 -2.01
CA ASN A 470 19.52 22.98 -2.79
C ASN A 470 19.09 21.79 -1.92
N VAL A 471 18.29 22.05 -0.88
CA VAL A 471 17.85 21.02 0.06
C VAL A 471 17.09 19.87 -0.62
N LYS A 472 16.30 20.14 -1.66
CA LYS A 472 15.58 19.11 -2.44
C LYS A 472 16.55 18.12 -3.10
N GLU A 473 17.61 18.63 -3.71
CA GLU A 473 18.64 17.78 -4.30
C GLU A 473 19.38 16.98 -3.22
N LYS A 474 19.65 17.61 -2.08
CA LYS A 474 20.30 16.94 -0.93
C LYS A 474 19.46 15.77 -0.40
N ILE A 475 18.16 15.95 -0.26
CA ILE A 475 17.22 14.88 0.13
C ILE A 475 17.24 13.74 -0.90
N ASN A 476 17.25 14.04 -2.19
CA ASN A 476 17.34 13.03 -3.24
C ASN A 476 18.70 12.28 -3.23
N GLN A 477 19.80 12.94 -2.87
CA GLN A 477 21.11 12.29 -2.67
C GLN A 477 21.07 11.32 -1.46
N TRP A 478 20.35 11.66 -0.40
CA TRP A 478 20.20 10.85 0.80
C TRP A 478 19.13 9.78 0.70
N LYS A 479 18.39 9.73 -0.39
CA LYS A 479 17.31 8.74 -0.59
C LYS A 479 17.72 7.30 -0.31
N PRO A 480 18.90 6.80 -0.76
CA PRO A 480 19.35 5.45 -0.42
C PRO A 480 19.53 5.22 1.09
N ASP A 481 19.96 6.27 1.83
CA ASP A 481 20.17 6.18 3.27
C ASP A 481 18.83 6.22 4.03
N VAL A 482 17.89 7.04 3.59
CA VAL A 482 16.51 7.06 4.11
C VAL A 482 15.82 5.70 3.90
N ILE A 483 15.97 5.09 2.73
CA ILE A 483 15.44 3.75 2.45
C ILE A 483 16.04 2.70 3.40
N LYS A 484 17.32 2.83 3.76
CA LYS A 484 17.94 1.93 4.74
C LYS A 484 17.35 2.06 6.15
N LEU A 485 16.66 3.15 6.47
CA LEU A 485 15.97 3.31 7.75
C LEU A 485 14.74 2.40 7.90
N TRP A 486 14.27 1.75 6.84
CA TRP A 486 13.34 0.62 6.94
C TRP A 486 13.96 -0.56 7.71
N ASN A 487 15.25 -0.61 7.79
CA ASN A 487 16.18 -1.37 8.61
C ASN A 487 15.79 -2.83 8.82
N PHE A 488 16.15 -3.66 7.84
CA PHE A 488 16.07 -5.10 7.99
C PHE A 488 17.18 -5.59 8.93
N PRO A 489 16.90 -6.55 9.81
CA PRO A 489 17.92 -7.16 10.67
C PRO A 489 19.09 -7.70 9.84
N ARG A 490 20.30 -7.64 10.41
CA ARG A 490 21.53 -8.13 9.74
C ARG A 490 21.76 -9.62 9.94
N ALA A 491 21.09 -10.22 10.91
CA ALA A 491 21.22 -11.63 11.23
C ALA A 491 19.89 -12.20 11.72
N ILE A 492 19.67 -13.47 11.48
CA ILE A 492 18.52 -14.24 11.98
C ILE A 492 19.03 -15.49 12.69
N SER A 493 18.56 -15.70 13.92
CA SER A 493 18.81 -16.90 14.70
C SER A 493 17.50 -17.54 15.14
N ASP A 494 16.67 -16.76 15.81
CA ASP A 494 15.40 -17.19 16.36
C ASP A 494 14.26 -16.45 15.64
N TYR A 495 13.15 -17.14 15.42
CA TYR A 495 11.97 -16.55 14.81
C TYR A 495 10.69 -17.01 15.52
N ARG A 496 9.64 -16.25 15.34
CA ARG A 496 8.26 -16.60 15.73
C ARG A 496 7.36 -16.57 14.51
N ILE A 497 6.56 -17.61 14.35
CA ILE A 497 5.46 -17.64 13.38
C ILE A 497 4.14 -17.65 14.13
N ASP A 498 3.22 -16.78 13.73
CA ASP A 498 1.84 -16.74 14.18
C ASP A 498 0.93 -17.02 12.96
N THR A 499 0.41 -18.25 12.89
CA THR A 499 -0.42 -18.66 11.75
C THR A 499 -1.78 -18.00 11.76
N ASP A 500 -2.29 -17.58 12.92
CA ASP A 500 -3.59 -16.90 13.04
C ASP A 500 -3.50 -15.45 12.54
N LYS A 501 -2.37 -14.81 12.76
CA LYS A 501 -2.07 -13.46 12.26
C LYS A 501 -1.38 -13.45 10.90
N ASN A 502 -1.03 -14.63 10.38
CA ASN A 502 -0.25 -14.80 9.14
C ASN A 502 1.07 -14.00 9.14
N THR A 503 1.81 -14.06 10.26
CA THR A 503 3.06 -13.30 10.44
C THR A 503 4.25 -14.18 10.80
N PHE A 504 5.43 -13.75 10.30
CA PHE A 504 6.76 -14.22 10.68
C PHE A 504 7.53 -13.07 11.33
N SER A 505 8.14 -13.29 12.46
CA SER A 505 8.86 -12.22 13.17
C SER A 505 10.20 -12.68 13.72
N PHE A 506 11.20 -11.80 13.67
CA PHE A 506 12.51 -11.97 14.28
C PHE A 506 13.16 -10.61 14.53
N SER A 507 14.01 -10.50 15.55
CA SER A 507 14.72 -9.26 15.91
C SER A 507 13.83 -8.00 15.98
N GLY A 508 12.58 -8.15 16.44
CA GLY A 508 11.61 -7.05 16.57
C GLY A 508 10.91 -6.64 15.27
N VAL A 509 11.25 -7.23 14.13
CA VAL A 509 10.60 -6.97 12.84
C VAL A 509 9.58 -8.06 12.55
N HIS A 510 8.44 -7.66 11.95
CA HIS A 510 7.34 -8.55 11.62
C HIS A 510 7.06 -8.50 10.11
N PHE A 511 6.85 -9.66 9.51
CA PHE A 511 6.60 -9.85 8.09
C PHE A 511 5.29 -10.59 7.89
N LYS A 512 4.55 -10.24 6.85
CA LYS A 512 3.43 -11.06 6.37
C LYS A 512 3.93 -12.26 5.60
N LEU A 513 3.20 -13.37 5.69
CA LEU A 513 3.48 -14.57 4.93
C LEU A 513 2.70 -14.59 3.61
N PRO A 514 3.21 -15.21 2.54
CA PRO A 514 4.49 -15.93 2.44
C PRO A 514 5.72 -15.00 2.40
N LEU A 515 6.90 -15.53 2.76
CA LEU A 515 8.14 -14.76 2.89
C LEU A 515 9.35 -15.55 2.40
N LEU A 516 10.23 -14.91 1.66
CA LEU A 516 11.57 -15.40 1.33
C LEU A 516 12.60 -14.39 1.81
N LEU A 517 13.58 -14.84 2.61
CA LEU A 517 14.72 -14.03 3.03
C LEU A 517 15.98 -14.53 2.31
N SER A 518 16.71 -13.63 1.67
CA SER A 518 18.11 -13.82 1.29
C SER A 518 18.97 -13.45 2.50
N VAL A 519 19.85 -14.33 2.92
CA VAL A 519 20.70 -14.14 4.11
C VAL A 519 22.17 -14.14 3.68
N LYS A 520 22.77 -12.95 3.65
CA LYS A 520 24.18 -12.70 3.35
C LYS A 520 24.94 -12.42 4.65
N ALA A 521 26.27 -12.38 4.60
CA ALA A 521 27.11 -12.27 5.79
C ALA A 521 26.77 -11.07 6.70
N ASP A 522 26.33 -9.96 6.13
CA ASP A 522 26.06 -8.70 6.82
C ASP A 522 24.68 -8.12 6.52
N LYS A 523 23.81 -8.86 5.78
CA LYS A 523 22.57 -8.34 5.28
C LYS A 523 21.51 -9.42 5.11
N ILE A 524 20.29 -9.13 5.57
CA ILE A 524 19.10 -9.91 5.24
C ILE A 524 18.25 -9.09 4.29
N GLU A 525 17.86 -9.69 3.16
CA GLU A 525 16.96 -9.05 2.17
C GLU A 525 15.67 -9.85 2.10
N PRO A 526 14.53 -9.27 2.51
CA PRO A 526 13.25 -9.89 2.31
C PRO A 526 12.82 -9.80 0.84
N LYS A 527 12.24 -10.87 0.36
CA LYS A 527 11.61 -11.00 -0.95
C LYS A 527 10.14 -11.32 -0.74
N PHE A 528 9.28 -10.70 -1.49
CA PHE A 528 7.83 -10.84 -1.38
C PHE A 528 7.22 -11.18 -2.74
N ASP A 529 6.07 -11.85 -2.72
CA ASP A 529 5.22 -11.90 -3.89
C ASP A 529 4.61 -10.52 -4.06
N VAL A 530 5.14 -9.74 -5.00
CA VAL A 530 4.67 -8.38 -5.26
C VAL A 530 3.62 -8.39 -6.35
N TYR A 531 2.75 -7.40 -6.32
CA TYR A 531 1.83 -7.03 -7.41
C TYR A 531 2.55 -7.12 -8.77
N LEU A 532 2.16 -8.01 -9.63
CA LEU A 532 2.78 -8.25 -10.94
C LEU A 532 4.18 -8.89 -10.91
N ALA A 533 4.67 -9.34 -9.78
CA ALA A 533 6.03 -9.83 -9.67
C ALA A 533 6.13 -11.35 -9.75
N THR A 534 7.34 -11.74 -9.97
CA THR A 534 7.81 -13.11 -9.98
C THR A 534 7.47 -13.81 -8.67
N PRO A 535 6.81 -14.96 -8.66
CA PRO A 535 6.55 -15.75 -7.46
C PRO A 535 7.81 -16.01 -6.64
N LEU A 536 7.72 -16.13 -5.33
CA LEU A 536 8.87 -16.37 -4.43
C LEU A 536 9.71 -17.57 -4.87
N LYS A 537 9.07 -18.61 -5.37
CA LYS A 537 9.71 -19.80 -5.93
C LYS A 537 10.68 -19.45 -7.07
N GLN A 538 10.28 -18.58 -7.98
CA GLN A 538 11.13 -18.13 -9.07
C GLN A 538 12.20 -17.12 -8.61
N GLN A 539 11.89 -16.29 -7.61
CA GLN A 539 12.88 -15.39 -7.00
C GLN A 539 14.00 -16.18 -6.32
N LEU A 540 13.66 -17.29 -5.64
CA LEU A 540 14.64 -18.19 -5.04
C LEU A 540 15.53 -18.85 -6.10
N ALA A 541 15.01 -19.17 -7.28
CA ALA A 541 15.80 -19.73 -8.39
C ALA A 541 16.95 -18.82 -8.86
N ALA A 542 16.86 -17.53 -8.57
CA ALA A 542 17.91 -16.55 -8.91
C ALA A 542 19.04 -16.45 -7.85
N PHE A 543 18.97 -17.20 -6.74
CA PHE A 543 19.99 -17.17 -5.69
C PHE A 543 21.25 -17.90 -6.14
N ALA A 544 22.41 -17.43 -5.65
CA ALA A 544 23.67 -18.13 -5.85
C ALA A 544 23.68 -19.51 -5.13
N PRO A 545 24.52 -20.46 -5.59
CA PRO A 545 24.54 -21.82 -5.04
C PRO A 545 24.70 -21.91 -3.52
N ASP A 546 25.51 -21.03 -2.94
CA ASP A 546 25.87 -20.93 -1.54
C ASP A 546 25.13 -19.81 -0.77
N GLU A 547 24.27 -19.06 -1.45
CA GLU A 547 23.47 -18.01 -0.83
C GLU A 547 22.46 -18.65 0.10
N LYS A 548 22.52 -18.26 1.38
CA LYS A 548 21.58 -18.76 2.41
C LYS A 548 20.23 -18.12 2.25
N PHE A 549 19.18 -18.91 2.48
CA PHE A 549 17.81 -18.42 2.46
C PHE A 549 17.00 -18.94 3.66
N VAL A 550 15.94 -18.22 3.98
CA VAL A 550 14.82 -18.68 4.81
C VAL A 550 13.55 -18.47 3.99
N TRP A 551 12.85 -19.54 3.67
CA TRP A 551 11.62 -19.51 2.91
C TRP A 551 10.46 -20.02 3.74
N VAL A 552 9.43 -19.21 3.93
CA VAL A 552 8.22 -19.54 4.69
C VAL A 552 7.03 -19.49 3.75
N ASP A 553 6.51 -20.65 3.42
CA ASP A 553 5.38 -20.80 2.49
C ASP A 553 4.69 -22.16 2.73
N ARG A 554 3.76 -22.52 1.85
CA ARG A 554 3.09 -23.83 1.90
C ARG A 554 4.08 -24.96 1.66
N CYS A 555 3.99 -26.00 2.48
CA CYS A 555 4.92 -27.15 2.44
C CYS A 555 5.00 -27.78 1.05
N TYR A 556 3.88 -27.87 0.31
CA TYR A 556 3.87 -28.48 -1.02
C TYR A 556 4.79 -27.74 -2.02
N LYS A 557 4.94 -26.42 -1.91
CA LYS A 557 5.85 -25.65 -2.77
C LYS A 557 7.34 -26.02 -2.55
N MET A 558 7.68 -26.37 -1.32
CA MET A 558 9.03 -26.86 -0.95
C MET A 558 9.17 -28.34 -1.30
N GLY A 559 8.07 -29.10 -1.15
CA GLY A 559 7.97 -30.49 -1.54
C GLY A 559 8.28 -30.70 -3.02
N ASP A 560 7.76 -29.84 -3.86
CA ASP A 560 8.03 -29.83 -5.31
C ASP A 560 9.52 -29.75 -5.66
N VAL A 561 10.32 -29.15 -4.77
CA VAL A 561 11.74 -28.89 -5.02
C VAL A 561 12.61 -29.97 -4.37
N TRP A 562 12.36 -30.31 -3.11
CA TRP A 562 13.30 -31.11 -2.30
C TRP A 562 12.74 -32.39 -1.69
N ASP A 563 11.43 -32.46 -1.37
CA ASP A 563 10.83 -33.60 -0.67
C ASP A 563 9.44 -33.93 -1.17
N GLU A 564 9.33 -34.90 -2.06
CA GLU A 564 8.06 -35.33 -2.68
C GLU A 564 6.99 -35.75 -1.66
N LYS A 565 7.37 -36.13 -0.42
CA LYS A 565 6.41 -36.47 0.65
C LYS A 565 5.59 -35.24 1.08
N LEU A 566 6.12 -34.05 0.87
CA LEU A 566 5.46 -32.80 1.17
C LEU A 566 4.62 -32.24 -0.01
N ALA A 567 4.70 -32.83 -1.19
CA ALA A 567 4.09 -32.32 -2.42
C ALA A 567 2.57 -32.06 -2.35
N LEU A 568 1.87 -32.66 -1.38
CA LEU A 568 0.45 -32.46 -1.14
C LEU A 568 0.12 -31.81 0.21
N ASN A 569 1.16 -31.35 0.94
CA ASN A 569 0.98 -30.78 2.26
C ASN A 569 0.69 -29.28 2.19
N THR A 570 -0.53 -28.89 2.50
CA THR A 570 -0.99 -27.48 2.46
C THR A 570 -0.70 -26.69 3.75
N SER A 571 -0.09 -27.30 4.76
CA SER A 571 0.36 -26.58 5.97
C SER A 571 1.47 -25.58 5.65
N LEU A 572 1.79 -24.69 6.59
CA LEU A 572 2.98 -23.84 6.49
C LEU A 572 4.24 -24.63 6.85
N CYS A 573 5.30 -24.39 6.08
CA CYS A 573 6.65 -24.87 6.35
C CYS A 573 7.64 -23.72 6.37
N VAL A 574 8.73 -23.92 7.09
CA VAL A 574 9.95 -23.12 6.99
C VAL A 574 11.03 -24.00 6.40
N ALA A 575 11.67 -23.51 5.34
CA ALA A 575 12.88 -24.10 4.79
C ALA A 575 14.03 -23.12 4.97
N ASP A 576 15.13 -23.57 5.61
CA ASP A 576 16.35 -22.80 5.71
C ASP A 576 17.56 -23.58 5.20
N GLY A 577 18.38 -22.94 4.38
CA GLY A 577 19.53 -23.61 3.75
C GLY A 577 20.12 -22.85 2.58
N THR A 578 20.63 -23.61 1.60
CA THR A 578 21.17 -23.11 0.31
C THR A 578 20.58 -23.93 -0.85
N LEU A 579 20.75 -23.47 -2.09
CA LEU A 579 20.30 -24.24 -3.26
C LEU A 579 21.24 -25.41 -3.62
N SER A 580 22.51 -25.35 -3.26
CA SER A 580 23.50 -26.41 -3.53
C SER A 580 23.38 -27.61 -2.59
N SER A 581 22.63 -27.47 -1.48
CA SER A 581 22.36 -28.56 -0.55
C SER A 581 20.88 -28.52 -0.12
N PRO A 582 20.22 -29.70 0.06
CA PRO A 582 18.83 -29.72 0.50
C PRO A 582 18.67 -28.99 1.83
N PRO A 583 17.72 -28.04 1.94
CA PRO A 583 17.46 -27.32 3.19
C PRO A 583 16.81 -28.20 4.23
N GLU A 584 16.90 -27.82 5.49
CA GLU A 584 16.03 -28.34 6.53
C GLU A 584 14.62 -27.76 6.35
N ILE A 585 13.59 -28.61 6.27
CA ILE A 585 12.20 -28.21 6.11
C ILE A 585 11.42 -28.60 7.36
N VAL A 586 10.87 -27.63 8.05
CA VAL A 586 10.11 -27.81 9.28
C VAL A 586 8.66 -27.41 9.07
N GLN A 587 7.72 -28.33 9.30
CA GLN A 587 6.30 -28.03 9.28
C GLN A 587 5.90 -27.28 10.53
N ILE A 588 5.12 -26.20 10.37
CA ILE A 588 4.67 -25.32 11.44
C ILE A 588 3.29 -25.75 11.93
N ALA A 589 3.17 -25.90 13.25
CA ALA A 589 1.89 -26.14 13.91
C ALA A 589 0.99 -24.89 13.85
N ALA A 590 -0.34 -25.10 13.93
CA ALA A 590 -1.29 -24.01 14.04
C ALA A 590 -1.09 -23.20 15.35
N GLY A 591 -1.30 -21.90 15.29
CA GLY A 591 -1.08 -20.98 16.40
C GLY A 591 0.29 -20.31 16.37
N SER A 592 0.84 -19.97 17.53
CA SER A 592 2.14 -19.29 17.64
C SER A 592 3.26 -20.31 17.92
N THR A 593 4.22 -20.40 17.00
CA THR A 593 5.38 -21.30 17.08
C THR A 593 6.68 -20.50 17.16
N LEU A 594 7.58 -20.90 18.08
CA LEU A 594 8.95 -20.41 18.13
C LEU A 594 9.87 -21.39 17.42
N GLY A 595 10.78 -20.90 16.60
CA GLY A 595 11.76 -21.72 15.88
C GLY A 595 13.14 -21.07 15.85
N LYS A 596 14.11 -21.84 15.36
CA LYS A 596 15.50 -21.40 15.17
C LYS A 596 15.91 -21.68 13.74
N VAL A 597 16.64 -20.74 13.16
CA VAL A 597 17.27 -20.89 11.85
C VAL A 597 18.69 -21.45 12.11
N ALA A 598 18.98 -22.57 11.51
CA ALA A 598 20.27 -23.23 11.71
C ALA A 598 21.09 -23.36 10.43
N PHE A 599 20.48 -23.15 9.26
CA PHE A 599 21.09 -23.37 7.93
C PHE A 599 21.74 -24.75 7.79
N ARG A 600 21.11 -25.76 8.40
CA ARG A 600 21.55 -27.16 8.31
C ARG A 600 21.22 -27.71 6.92
N SER A 601 22.15 -28.45 6.35
CA SER A 601 21.92 -29.15 5.09
C SER A 601 21.71 -30.65 5.35
N VAL A 602 20.75 -31.23 4.63
CA VAL A 602 20.50 -32.69 4.64
C VAL A 602 21.35 -33.33 3.53
N GLY A 603 22.66 -33.27 3.67
CA GLY A 603 23.60 -33.88 2.73
C GLY A 603 24.72 -32.97 2.26
N ASN A 604 25.58 -33.45 1.35
CA ASN A 604 26.70 -32.67 0.83
C ASN A 604 26.27 -31.69 -0.26
N SER A 605 26.90 -30.52 -0.30
CA SER A 605 26.73 -29.54 -1.37
C SER A 605 27.28 -30.08 -2.71
N SER A 606 26.56 -29.79 -3.83
CA SER A 606 27.02 -30.09 -5.19
C SER A 606 26.33 -29.23 -6.24
N ASP A 607 27.04 -28.94 -7.35
CA ASP A 607 26.51 -28.22 -8.49
C ASP A 607 25.33 -28.93 -9.16
N ALA A 608 25.35 -30.26 -9.18
CA ALA A 608 24.25 -31.07 -9.73
C ALA A 608 22.93 -30.84 -8.94
N ARG A 609 22.99 -30.74 -7.61
CA ARG A 609 21.83 -30.43 -6.76
C ARG A 609 21.34 -29.02 -6.96
N TYR A 610 22.26 -28.08 -7.10
CA TYR A 610 21.90 -26.70 -7.45
C TYR A 610 21.12 -26.64 -8.75
N GLN A 611 21.63 -27.23 -9.85
CA GLN A 611 20.95 -27.24 -11.14
C GLN A 611 19.58 -27.95 -11.06
N GLN A 612 19.48 -29.03 -10.32
CA GLN A 612 18.23 -29.73 -10.10
C GLN A 612 17.22 -28.86 -9.33
N ALA A 613 17.65 -28.18 -8.26
CA ALA A 613 16.79 -27.28 -7.50
C ALA A 613 16.29 -26.11 -8.35
N VAL A 614 17.18 -25.42 -9.07
CA VAL A 614 16.85 -24.32 -9.98
C VAL A 614 15.86 -24.77 -11.05
N THR A 615 16.07 -25.93 -11.67
CA THR A 615 15.16 -26.50 -12.67
C THR A 615 13.77 -26.71 -12.07
N ARG A 616 13.67 -27.30 -10.88
CA ARG A 616 12.41 -27.55 -10.19
C ARG A 616 11.72 -26.26 -9.73
N LEU A 617 12.50 -25.24 -9.32
CA LEU A 617 11.97 -23.92 -8.98
C LEU A 617 11.36 -23.19 -10.16
N HIS A 618 11.85 -23.43 -11.36
CA HIS A 618 11.27 -22.89 -12.61
C HIS A 618 10.11 -23.71 -13.16
N THR A 619 9.91 -24.94 -12.69
CA THR A 619 8.76 -25.74 -13.12
C THR A 619 7.48 -25.09 -12.61
N ALA A 620 6.50 -24.90 -13.49
CA ALA A 620 5.19 -24.41 -13.08
C ALA A 620 4.59 -25.33 -12.02
N ASP A 621 3.91 -24.77 -11.02
CA ASP A 621 3.18 -25.51 -9.98
C ASP A 621 2.19 -26.56 -10.55
N ASP A 622 1.95 -26.50 -11.84
CA ASP A 622 1.02 -27.35 -12.58
C ASP A 622 1.53 -28.77 -12.83
N ALA A 623 2.85 -29.00 -12.83
CA ALA A 623 3.40 -30.31 -13.19
C ALA A 623 3.11 -31.41 -12.16
N LEU A 624 3.18 -31.10 -10.87
CA LEU A 624 2.86 -32.04 -9.78
C LEU A 624 1.37 -32.20 -9.49
N LYS A 625 0.61 -31.18 -9.80
CA LYS A 625 -0.83 -31.12 -9.65
C LYS A 625 -1.59 -32.19 -10.42
N TYR A 626 -1.12 -32.54 -11.62
CA TYR A 626 -1.81 -33.49 -12.50
C TYR A 626 -1.40 -34.95 -12.28
N THR A 627 -0.52 -35.23 -11.33
CA THR A 627 -0.15 -36.59 -10.94
C THR A 627 -0.99 -37.14 -9.81
N SER A 628 -1.82 -36.31 -9.15
CA SER A 628 -2.70 -36.74 -8.05
C SER A 628 -4.18 -36.50 -8.36
N ASP A 629 -5.05 -37.36 -7.83
CA ASP A 629 -6.50 -37.20 -7.88
C ASP A 629 -7.02 -36.10 -6.94
N ARG A 630 -6.11 -35.37 -6.32
CA ARG A 630 -6.43 -34.34 -5.34
C ARG A 630 -6.48 -32.96 -5.98
N ILE A 631 -7.59 -32.24 -5.77
CA ILE A 631 -7.73 -30.83 -6.12
C ILE A 631 -7.06 -29.98 -5.04
N LEU A 632 -6.14 -29.10 -5.43
CA LEU A 632 -5.56 -28.06 -4.57
C LEU A 632 -6.10 -26.70 -5.01
N PHE A 633 -6.90 -26.06 -4.16
CA PHE A 633 -7.56 -24.79 -4.50
C PHE A 633 -6.63 -23.58 -4.43
N ALA A 634 -5.40 -23.77 -3.93
CA ALA A 634 -4.32 -22.80 -4.04
C ALA A 634 -3.72 -22.67 -5.45
N LEU A 635 -4.07 -23.58 -6.36
CA LEU A 635 -3.53 -23.64 -7.71
C LEU A 635 -4.58 -23.19 -8.74
N SER A 636 -4.12 -22.57 -9.83
CA SER A 636 -4.99 -22.01 -10.87
C SER A 636 -5.63 -23.06 -11.79
N GLY A 637 -4.99 -24.22 -11.96
CA GLY A 637 -5.51 -25.25 -12.83
C GLY A 637 -6.32 -26.33 -12.07
N LEU A 638 -6.77 -27.39 -12.76
CA LEU A 638 -7.56 -28.50 -12.25
C LEU A 638 -6.92 -29.85 -12.63
N PRO A 639 -7.08 -30.91 -11.80
CA PRO A 639 -6.73 -32.26 -12.22
C PRO A 639 -7.42 -32.65 -13.53
N LYS A 640 -6.81 -33.57 -14.32
CA LYS A 640 -7.33 -33.98 -15.65
C LYS A 640 -8.75 -34.54 -15.63
N GLN A 641 -9.14 -35.15 -14.52
CA GLN A 641 -10.47 -35.73 -14.35
C GLN A 641 -11.55 -34.72 -13.98
N VAL A 642 -11.18 -33.49 -13.62
CA VAL A 642 -12.12 -32.42 -13.26
C VAL A 642 -12.40 -31.55 -14.48
N LEU A 643 -13.68 -31.45 -14.88
CA LEU A 643 -14.10 -30.63 -16.00
C LEU A 643 -14.09 -29.11 -15.64
N LYS A 644 -14.74 -28.78 -14.54
CA LYS A 644 -14.82 -27.39 -14.07
C LYS A 644 -15.11 -27.29 -12.57
N VAL A 645 -14.80 -26.13 -12.00
CA VAL A 645 -15.22 -25.73 -10.66
C VAL A 645 -15.84 -24.34 -10.75
N THR A 646 -17.00 -24.16 -10.12
CA THR A 646 -17.75 -22.89 -10.09
C THR A 646 -18.10 -22.48 -8.66
N GLY A 647 -18.47 -21.22 -8.45
CA GLY A 647 -18.87 -20.70 -7.14
C GLY A 647 -17.70 -20.36 -6.21
N LEU A 648 -16.47 -20.27 -6.73
CA LEU A 648 -15.28 -19.87 -5.99
C LEU A 648 -14.77 -18.52 -6.47
N SER A 649 -14.33 -17.68 -5.52
CA SER A 649 -13.60 -16.45 -5.77
C SER A 649 -12.12 -16.72 -6.17
N TYR A 650 -11.29 -15.71 -6.19
CA TYR A 650 -9.87 -15.83 -6.53
C TYR A 650 -9.07 -16.65 -5.50
N ILE A 651 -7.80 -16.96 -5.84
CA ILE A 651 -6.88 -17.68 -4.96
C ILE A 651 -6.41 -16.72 -3.86
N GLU A 652 -6.58 -17.16 -2.62
CA GLU A 652 -6.25 -16.36 -1.44
C GLU A 652 -4.80 -16.60 -0.97
N PRO A 653 -4.17 -15.62 -0.31
CA PRO A 653 -2.82 -15.77 0.24
C PRO A 653 -2.68 -16.92 1.25
N TRP A 654 -3.75 -17.28 1.95
CA TRP A 654 -3.76 -18.41 2.89
C TRP A 654 -3.76 -19.80 2.22
N GLY A 655 -3.69 -19.87 0.90
CA GLY A 655 -3.52 -21.11 0.15
C GLY A 655 -4.81 -21.88 -0.14
N GLY A 656 -5.89 -21.19 -0.37
CA GLY A 656 -7.18 -21.74 -0.77
C GLY A 656 -8.04 -20.73 -1.52
N ARG A 657 -9.34 -21.01 -1.66
CA ARG A 657 -10.33 -20.13 -2.30
C ARG A 657 -11.62 -20.13 -1.50
N TRP A 658 -12.20 -18.95 -1.32
CA TRP A 658 -13.51 -18.83 -0.72
C TRP A 658 -14.63 -19.12 -1.71
N SER A 659 -15.69 -19.79 -1.25
CA SER A 659 -16.97 -19.74 -1.97
C SER A 659 -17.50 -18.31 -1.98
N ASP A 660 -18.16 -17.94 -3.07
CA ASP A 660 -18.79 -16.62 -3.20
C ASP A 660 -20.22 -16.80 -3.71
N ALA A 661 -21.18 -16.58 -2.83
CA ALA A 661 -22.59 -16.74 -3.13
C ALA A 661 -23.11 -15.70 -4.14
N ASN A 662 -22.36 -14.62 -4.39
CA ASN A 662 -22.67 -13.69 -5.48
C ASN A 662 -22.37 -14.30 -6.85
N LEU A 663 -21.44 -15.27 -6.94
CA LEU A 663 -21.16 -16.00 -8.16
C LEU A 663 -22.13 -17.18 -8.33
N MET A 664 -22.25 -18.02 -7.30
CA MET A 664 -23.13 -19.19 -7.27
C MET A 664 -23.49 -19.53 -5.82
N PRO A 665 -24.72 -19.95 -5.51
CA PRO A 665 -25.15 -20.27 -4.15
C PRO A 665 -24.41 -21.48 -3.55
N ALA A 666 -23.85 -22.35 -4.40
CA ALA A 666 -23.05 -23.51 -4.02
C ALA A 666 -21.74 -23.54 -4.80
N VAL A 667 -20.69 -24.10 -4.20
CA VAL A 667 -19.52 -24.54 -4.97
C VAL A 667 -19.87 -25.83 -5.67
N SER A 668 -19.69 -25.86 -6.99
CA SER A 668 -19.94 -27.04 -7.82
C SER A 668 -18.65 -27.52 -8.47
N ILE A 669 -18.32 -28.80 -8.28
CA ILE A 669 -17.15 -29.48 -8.84
C ILE A 669 -17.65 -30.58 -9.76
N GLU A 670 -17.47 -30.40 -11.06
CA GLU A 670 -17.90 -31.32 -12.10
C GLU A 670 -16.72 -32.13 -12.63
N TYR A 671 -16.91 -33.47 -12.65
CA TYR A 671 -15.95 -34.44 -13.16
C TYR A 671 -16.26 -34.84 -14.61
N LEU A 672 -15.24 -35.21 -15.37
CA LEU A 672 -15.40 -35.71 -16.75
C LEU A 672 -16.14 -37.04 -16.82
N ALA A 673 -15.96 -37.91 -15.83
CA ALA A 673 -16.59 -39.20 -15.71
C ALA A 673 -17.46 -39.27 -14.43
N PRO A 674 -18.41 -40.20 -14.32
CA PRO A 674 -19.10 -40.44 -13.07
C PRO A 674 -18.14 -40.74 -11.92
N LEU A 675 -18.46 -40.24 -10.73
CA LEU A 675 -17.77 -40.58 -9.51
C LEU A 675 -17.92 -42.08 -9.20
N PRO A 676 -16.98 -42.71 -8.47
CA PRO A 676 -17.09 -44.14 -8.09
C PRO A 676 -18.42 -44.44 -7.40
N ALA A 677 -18.88 -45.70 -7.51
CA ALA A 677 -20.09 -46.13 -6.87
C ALA A 677 -20.06 -46.01 -5.35
N GLU A 678 -18.90 -46.30 -4.74
CA GLU A 678 -18.59 -46.11 -3.33
C GLU A 678 -17.22 -45.42 -3.25
N PHE A 679 -17.12 -44.36 -2.45
CA PHE A 679 -15.85 -43.65 -2.28
C PHE A 679 -15.79 -42.86 -0.96
N THR A 680 -14.58 -42.54 -0.57
CA THR A 680 -14.28 -41.62 0.53
C THR A 680 -13.91 -40.26 -0.06
N LEU A 681 -14.63 -39.21 0.33
CA LEU A 681 -14.29 -37.82 0.05
C LEU A 681 -13.54 -37.24 1.23
N THR A 682 -12.31 -36.86 1.01
CA THR A 682 -11.47 -36.10 2.01
C THR A 682 -11.47 -34.63 1.61
N LEU A 683 -12.03 -33.80 2.47
CA LEU A 683 -12.09 -32.33 2.32
C LEU A 683 -11.23 -31.66 3.38
N THR A 684 -10.36 -30.74 2.97
CA THR A 684 -9.71 -29.77 3.89
C THR A 684 -10.27 -28.40 3.60
N ALA A 685 -10.91 -27.81 4.60
CA ALA A 685 -11.63 -26.54 4.46
C ALA A 685 -11.73 -25.80 5.80
N ARG A 686 -12.16 -24.54 5.74
CA ARG A 686 -12.49 -23.68 6.87
C ARG A 686 -13.82 -22.97 6.63
N ALA A 687 -14.46 -22.49 7.70
CA ALA A 687 -15.67 -21.69 7.62
C ALA A 687 -15.35 -20.20 7.73
N PHE A 688 -16.15 -19.36 7.05
CA PHE A 688 -16.11 -17.90 7.17
C PHE A 688 -17.23 -17.41 8.09
N GLY A 689 -16.90 -16.50 9.02
CA GLY A 689 -17.87 -15.77 9.84
C GLY A 689 -18.90 -16.65 10.54
N ALA A 690 -20.18 -16.31 10.42
CA ALA A 690 -21.31 -17.03 11.02
C ALA A 690 -21.48 -18.48 10.50
N ASN A 691 -20.80 -18.87 9.40
CA ASN A 691 -20.79 -20.26 8.95
C ASN A 691 -19.98 -21.19 9.87
N ALA A 692 -19.14 -20.64 10.74
CA ALA A 692 -18.37 -21.43 11.69
C ALA A 692 -19.29 -22.18 12.67
N ARG A 693 -19.05 -23.49 12.80
CA ARG A 693 -19.84 -24.41 13.62
C ARG A 693 -21.29 -24.61 13.14
N GLN A 694 -21.63 -24.11 11.95
CA GLN A 694 -22.89 -24.43 11.27
C GLN A 694 -22.71 -25.62 10.31
N PRO A 695 -23.77 -26.39 10.01
CA PRO A 695 -23.68 -27.53 9.10
C PRO A 695 -23.63 -27.06 7.65
N PHE A 696 -22.54 -27.37 6.96
CA PHE A 696 -22.43 -27.27 5.50
C PHE A 696 -23.01 -28.52 4.86
N THR A 697 -23.76 -28.36 3.80
CA THR A 697 -24.33 -29.53 3.07
C THR A 697 -23.44 -29.86 1.87
N LEU A 698 -22.95 -31.10 1.84
CA LEU A 698 -22.31 -31.69 0.66
C LEU A 698 -23.32 -32.61 -0.02
N ARG A 699 -23.53 -32.42 -1.33
CA ARG A 699 -24.52 -33.17 -2.13
C ARG A 699 -23.84 -33.78 -3.34
N ILE A 700 -24.13 -35.06 -3.58
CA ILE A 700 -23.68 -35.83 -4.73
C ILE A 700 -24.88 -36.64 -5.26
N GLY A 701 -25.41 -36.24 -6.41
CA GLY A 701 -26.64 -36.79 -6.91
C GLY A 701 -27.79 -36.60 -5.92
N GLY A 702 -28.45 -37.70 -5.53
CA GLY A 702 -29.53 -37.69 -4.54
C GLY A 702 -29.08 -37.82 -3.08
N VAL A 703 -27.77 -37.99 -2.81
CA VAL A 703 -27.22 -38.22 -1.48
C VAL A 703 -26.64 -36.90 -0.91
N SER A 704 -27.03 -36.55 0.32
CA SER A 704 -26.57 -35.38 1.00
C SER A 704 -25.98 -35.73 2.38
N GLN A 705 -24.86 -35.13 2.73
CA GLN A 705 -24.25 -35.24 4.06
C GLN A 705 -23.93 -33.84 4.61
N GLN A 706 -23.90 -33.76 5.92
CA GLN A 706 -23.59 -32.50 6.60
C GLN A 706 -22.23 -32.56 7.29
N VAL A 707 -21.49 -31.44 7.23
CA VAL A 707 -20.18 -31.28 7.82
C VAL A 707 -20.14 -29.96 8.59
N THR A 708 -19.57 -29.98 9.79
CA THR A 708 -19.35 -28.80 10.59
C THR A 708 -17.87 -28.42 10.53
N LEU A 709 -17.59 -27.15 10.20
CA LEU A 709 -16.24 -26.61 10.07
C LEU A 709 -16.02 -25.49 11.09
N GLY A 710 -14.77 -25.36 11.55
CA GLY A 710 -14.31 -24.21 12.32
C GLY A 710 -13.73 -23.11 11.42
N THR A 711 -13.30 -22.01 12.03
CA THR A 711 -12.58 -20.92 11.34
C THR A 711 -11.14 -21.29 10.96
N ARG A 712 -10.61 -22.38 11.48
CA ARG A 712 -9.29 -22.95 11.15
C ARG A 712 -9.43 -24.12 10.17
N ASP A 713 -8.32 -24.45 9.49
CA ASP A 713 -8.25 -25.58 8.57
C ASP A 713 -8.66 -26.87 9.27
N THR A 714 -9.70 -27.49 8.78
CA THR A 714 -10.26 -28.73 9.31
C THR A 714 -10.25 -29.77 8.19
N ARG A 715 -9.71 -30.95 8.47
CA ARG A 715 -9.78 -32.09 7.56
C ARG A 715 -10.93 -33.00 7.99
N VAL A 716 -11.83 -33.29 7.03
CA VAL A 716 -12.97 -34.17 7.24
C VAL A 716 -12.98 -35.27 6.18
N GLN A 717 -13.46 -36.45 6.56
CA GLN A 717 -13.65 -37.58 5.65
C GLN A 717 -15.09 -38.01 5.68
N LEU A 718 -15.66 -38.19 4.50
CA LEU A 718 -17.06 -38.57 4.29
C LEU A 718 -17.12 -39.74 3.33
N HIS A 719 -17.93 -40.75 3.64
CA HIS A 719 -18.18 -41.89 2.76
C HIS A 719 -19.45 -41.63 1.96
N PHE A 720 -19.38 -41.76 0.66
CA PHE A 720 -20.50 -41.57 -0.25
C PHE A 720 -20.77 -42.81 -1.07
N SER A 721 -22.06 -43.12 -1.20
CA SER A 721 -22.61 -44.05 -2.20
C SER A 721 -23.15 -43.19 -3.36
N ASN A 722 -22.83 -43.56 -4.60
CA ASN A 722 -23.22 -42.85 -5.82
C ASN A 722 -23.98 -43.77 -6.80
N PRO A 723 -25.16 -44.28 -6.41
CA PRO A 723 -25.94 -45.18 -7.27
C PRO A 723 -26.46 -44.48 -8.54
N SER A 724 -26.57 -43.14 -8.50
CA SER A 724 -27.03 -42.31 -9.63
C SER A 724 -25.95 -42.03 -10.68
N GLN A 725 -24.72 -42.51 -10.48
CA GLN A 725 -23.56 -42.18 -11.34
C GLN A 725 -23.35 -40.67 -11.52
N ALA A 726 -23.62 -39.90 -10.48
CA ALA A 726 -23.45 -38.48 -10.50
C ALA A 726 -21.98 -38.10 -10.75
N ARG A 727 -21.77 -36.96 -11.42
CA ARG A 727 -20.46 -36.38 -11.74
C ARG A 727 -20.16 -35.10 -10.98
N ILE A 728 -21.13 -34.60 -10.24
CA ILE A 728 -21.07 -33.27 -9.62
C ILE A 728 -21.08 -33.43 -8.10
N ILE A 729 -20.14 -32.76 -7.48
CA ILE A 729 -20.12 -32.52 -6.03
C ILE A 729 -20.54 -31.06 -5.80
N GLU A 730 -21.57 -30.86 -4.99
CA GLU A 730 -22.01 -29.54 -4.56
C GLU A 730 -21.74 -29.34 -3.08
N ILE A 731 -21.24 -28.17 -2.73
CA ILE A 731 -20.97 -27.75 -1.34
C ILE A 731 -21.75 -26.47 -1.08
N LEU A 732 -22.71 -26.52 -0.17
CA LEU A 732 -23.59 -25.42 0.16
C LEU A 732 -23.23 -24.86 1.54
N PRO A 733 -22.75 -23.62 1.63
CA PRO A 733 -22.60 -22.91 2.90
C PRO A 733 -23.98 -22.59 3.51
N PRO A 734 -24.12 -22.68 4.85
CA PRO A 734 -25.42 -22.44 5.52
C PRO A 734 -25.83 -20.97 5.57
N ALA A 735 -24.85 -20.05 5.75
CA ALA A 735 -25.10 -18.63 5.96
C ALA A 735 -23.97 -17.77 5.34
N PRO A 736 -23.87 -17.67 4.00
CA PRO A 736 -22.84 -16.84 3.37
C PRO A 736 -22.96 -15.38 3.81
N GLU A 737 -21.84 -14.79 4.29
CA GLU A 737 -21.77 -13.42 4.79
C GLU A 737 -21.11 -12.48 3.80
N GLU A 738 -21.66 -11.27 3.71
CA GLU A 738 -21.08 -10.21 2.90
C GLU A 738 -19.82 -9.63 3.57
N THR A 739 -18.75 -9.51 2.82
CA THR A 739 -17.48 -8.93 3.30
C THR A 739 -16.81 -8.11 2.23
N THR A 740 -16.19 -7.02 2.69
CA THR A 740 -15.25 -6.22 1.91
C THR A 740 -13.80 -6.67 2.13
N GLU A 741 -13.54 -7.64 3.02
CA GLU A 741 -12.20 -8.15 3.29
C GLU A 741 -11.61 -8.80 2.04
N GLY A 742 -10.48 -8.27 1.58
CA GLY A 742 -9.84 -8.67 0.33
C GLY A 742 -10.55 -8.18 -0.95
N ALA A 743 -11.54 -7.28 -0.84
CA ALA A 743 -12.06 -6.59 -1.99
C ALA A 743 -10.95 -5.68 -2.57
N VAL A 744 -10.60 -5.92 -3.82
CA VAL A 744 -9.86 -4.94 -4.62
C VAL A 744 -10.89 -3.88 -5.00
N ASP A 745 -10.61 -2.62 -4.74
CA ASP A 745 -11.53 -1.52 -5.01
C ASP A 745 -12.12 -1.60 -6.44
N GLY A 746 -13.46 -1.54 -6.52
CA GLY A 746 -14.21 -1.66 -7.77
C GLY A 746 -14.85 -3.03 -8.01
N PHE A 747 -14.57 -4.05 -7.18
CA PHE A 747 -15.32 -5.30 -7.18
C PHE A 747 -16.41 -5.26 -6.11
N ALA A 748 -17.59 -5.81 -6.46
CA ALA A 748 -18.71 -5.94 -5.53
C ALA A 748 -18.27 -6.72 -4.27
N ALA A 749 -18.84 -6.37 -3.12
CA ALA A 749 -18.66 -7.11 -1.90
C ALA A 749 -18.91 -8.61 -2.14
N ARG A 750 -17.99 -9.46 -1.67
CA ARG A 750 -18.11 -10.92 -1.80
C ARG A 750 -19.01 -11.47 -0.72
N LYS A 751 -19.67 -12.57 -1.03
CA LYS A 751 -20.54 -13.30 -0.08
C LYS A 751 -19.93 -14.65 0.26
N LEU A 752 -19.12 -14.67 1.33
CA LEU A 752 -18.25 -15.79 1.65
C LEU A 752 -18.90 -16.79 2.61
N GLY A 753 -18.60 -18.10 2.44
CA GLY A 753 -19.15 -19.14 3.30
C GLY A 753 -18.12 -20.20 3.69
N ILE A 754 -17.51 -20.88 2.71
CA ILE A 754 -16.51 -21.93 2.92
C ILE A 754 -15.23 -21.58 2.19
N GLY A 755 -14.08 -21.75 2.86
CA GLY A 755 -12.75 -21.66 2.28
C GLY A 755 -12.20 -23.07 2.00
N LEU A 756 -12.05 -23.39 0.72
CA LEU A 756 -11.56 -24.69 0.27
C LEU A 756 -10.04 -24.67 0.10
N ILE A 757 -9.37 -25.67 0.65
CA ILE A 757 -7.93 -25.89 0.56
C ILE A 757 -7.63 -27.07 -0.34
N SER A 758 -8.23 -28.22 -0.07
CA SER A 758 -8.09 -29.40 -0.92
C SER A 758 -9.29 -30.31 -0.86
N LEU A 759 -9.51 -31.05 -1.95
CA LEU A 759 -10.52 -32.11 -2.04
C LEU A 759 -9.90 -33.31 -2.74
N GLN A 760 -10.10 -34.50 -2.19
CA GLN A 760 -9.60 -35.76 -2.73
C GLN A 760 -10.71 -36.80 -2.69
N ILE A 761 -10.78 -37.64 -3.73
CA ILE A 761 -11.68 -38.76 -3.81
C ILE A 761 -10.84 -40.06 -3.85
N GLU A 762 -11.15 -40.97 -2.98
CA GLU A 762 -10.54 -42.32 -2.91
C GLU A 762 -11.63 -43.35 -3.14
N PRO A 763 -11.58 -44.14 -4.24
CA PRO A 763 -12.52 -45.22 -4.45
C PRO A 763 -12.54 -46.17 -3.26
N GLY A 764 -13.75 -46.61 -2.88
CA GLY A 764 -13.92 -47.68 -1.90
C GLY A 764 -13.35 -48.99 -2.41
N PRO A 765 -13.15 -50.01 -1.54
CA PRO A 765 -12.75 -51.32 -1.99
C PRO A 765 -13.79 -51.84 -3.00
N GLN A 766 -13.32 -52.26 -4.18
CA GLN A 766 -14.17 -52.92 -5.15
C GLN A 766 -14.64 -54.25 -4.54
N THR A 767 -15.94 -54.33 -4.21
CA THR A 767 -16.60 -55.59 -3.78
C THR A 767 -16.77 -56.52 -4.94
#